data_b4d19755f4fa62b8d1b38b3887841937
#
_entry.id   b4d19755f4fa62b8d1b38b3887841937
#
_cell.length_a   1.000
_cell.length_b   1.000
_cell.length_c   1.000
_cell.angle_alpha   90.00
_cell.angle_beta   90.00
_cell.angle_gamma   90.00
#
_symmetry.space_group_name_H-M   'P 1'
#
loop_
_entity.id
_entity.type
_entity.pdbx_description
1 polymer ?
#
loop_
_entity_poly.entity_id
_entity_poly.type
_entity_poly.pdbx_seq_one_letter_code
_entity_poly.pdbx_strand_id
1 'polypeptide(L)'
;MTRKHFLTYLSLSTVSVAQPVFDLYGKNLTVFSAGKLSRWEVLLFLLFFLLGPALGATAVDRFSSSFGPKVNEATRLVLIGVFSMLTGLAVARWVGVTSDAPYVLIALVMTFLLPWAFDRWKGVREWSRWLAVLSLALGATTFVQLRPLIFPLAGTTADATVANDDLSVFMVVMDEFPLYPLLGPDGTINAERWPGFAALAGDATWYRDALAVSNFTHQAVPAVLASSRPVPDGGPFLFSYPRNIFTLYADEMEVQGTEPVTSLCPKDVCGGDSAFGTGVSTTRLRRFAKDVSIVYGQRVLPPTLRKRLPTVDQGWGGFAAVRDKFKEQLHDQVFSQRDAVVSGAEAFAASATPMVKVVHALIPHAPWRLTPDGRVAPLSPEIGTQNPEDEDGTRDTYQAFLHQLAATDAAIARAVEVIKASGKWDTTMFVLTADHGISFLPTLPQRNTDFTDLEQSEDIYRIPMFVKYPAQATGRTDDCPVTNLDILPTVNAVLGTESDWRFDGESLAGDCPRTGGREVVAATGEKHVFTTGFEAARDRAAYYAMLVPNSGPVSRVAAVGASADLVGLPISSASTSDLVRGWTLKQRDAFGAIDGKPGTTVPATVVGTVELSRPAVEGTEGIIAVDGIAAGVLGELSAQEGTVRFTAILDIARLGAGAHTVELFIRDENGTVTRVGPPA
;
A
#
# COMPACT_ATOMS: atom_id res chain seq x y z
N MET A 1 31.61 -11.38 -39.71
CA MET A 1 31.37 -9.99 -39.25
C MET A 1 30.25 -9.90 -38.20
N THR A 2 29.12 -10.48 -38.40
CA THR A 2 27.91 -10.37 -37.53
C THR A 2 28.13 -10.75 -36.05
N ARG A 3 28.87 -11.84 -35.75
CA ARG A 3 29.12 -12.30 -34.38
C ARG A 3 29.88 -11.24 -33.53
N LYS A 4 30.86 -10.55 -34.13
CA LYS A 4 31.65 -9.54 -33.41
C LYS A 4 30.84 -8.29 -33.06
N HIS A 5 29.92 -7.88 -33.94
CA HIS A 5 29.03 -6.73 -33.66
C HIS A 5 27.97 -7.07 -32.61
N PHE A 6 27.37 -8.25 -32.67
CA PHE A 6 26.44 -8.73 -31.64
C PHE A 6 27.08 -8.70 -30.26
N LEU A 7 28.31 -9.19 -30.08
CA LEU A 7 29.00 -9.16 -28.78
C LEU A 7 29.21 -7.72 -28.28
N THR A 8 29.52 -6.78 -29.17
CA THR A 8 29.61 -5.35 -28.80
C THR A 8 28.26 -4.80 -28.33
N TYR A 9 27.20 -5.06 -29.10
CA TYR A 9 25.85 -4.61 -28.70
C TYR A 9 25.38 -5.29 -27.44
N LEU A 10 25.69 -6.55 -27.23
CA LEU A 10 25.37 -7.29 -26.01
C LEU A 10 26.03 -6.66 -24.77
N SER A 11 27.33 -6.34 -24.87
CA SER A 11 28.04 -5.65 -23.79
C SER A 11 27.42 -4.29 -23.45
N LEU A 12 27.21 -3.48 -24.48
CA LEU A 12 26.70 -2.11 -24.30
C LEU A 12 25.27 -2.11 -23.77
N SER A 13 24.40 -2.95 -24.32
CA SER A 13 23.02 -3.05 -23.85
C SER A 13 22.93 -3.65 -22.45
N THR A 14 23.84 -4.53 -22.08
CA THR A 14 23.91 -5.07 -20.71
C THR A 14 24.17 -3.97 -19.69
N VAL A 15 25.16 -3.11 -19.95
CA VAL A 15 25.49 -2.01 -19.03
C VAL A 15 24.43 -0.91 -19.03
N SER A 16 23.89 -0.57 -20.20
CA SER A 16 22.99 0.57 -20.34
C SER A 16 21.52 0.25 -20.04
N VAL A 17 21.07 -0.99 -20.24
CA VAL A 17 19.66 -1.38 -20.13
C VAL A 17 19.46 -2.52 -19.12
N ALA A 18 20.15 -3.64 -19.30
CA ALA A 18 19.89 -4.82 -18.48
C ALA A 18 20.30 -4.60 -17.02
N GLN A 19 21.47 -4.04 -16.77
CA GLN A 19 21.97 -3.84 -15.40
C GLN A 19 21.08 -2.89 -14.58
N PRO A 20 20.65 -1.69 -15.06
CA PRO A 20 19.74 -0.83 -14.31
C PRO A 20 18.37 -1.46 -14.00
N VAL A 21 17.88 -2.31 -14.92
CA VAL A 21 16.61 -3.03 -14.73
C VAL A 21 16.79 -4.18 -13.73
N PHE A 22 17.82 -5.00 -13.91
CA PHE A 22 18.04 -6.18 -13.06
C PHE A 22 18.48 -5.84 -11.64
N ASP A 23 19.20 -4.73 -11.44
CA ASP A 23 19.55 -4.26 -10.09
C ASP A 23 18.29 -3.95 -9.25
N LEU A 24 17.27 -3.39 -9.88
CA LEU A 24 16.01 -3.11 -9.18
C LEU A 24 15.13 -4.36 -9.07
N TYR A 25 14.87 -5.03 -10.18
CA TYR A 25 13.91 -6.12 -10.24
C TYR A 25 14.45 -7.42 -9.61
N GLY A 26 15.77 -7.65 -9.64
CA GLY A 26 16.38 -8.79 -8.96
C GLY A 26 16.33 -8.72 -7.44
N LYS A 27 16.26 -7.49 -6.88
CA LYS A 27 16.14 -7.25 -5.44
C LYS A 27 14.67 -7.09 -4.97
N ASN A 28 13.74 -6.88 -5.89
CA ASN A 28 12.33 -6.63 -5.59
C ASN A 28 11.42 -7.67 -6.26
N LEU A 29 11.50 -8.91 -5.78
CA LEU A 29 10.72 -10.03 -6.33
C LEU A 29 9.20 -9.82 -6.22
N THR A 30 8.78 -9.01 -5.26
CA THR A 30 7.38 -8.64 -5.01
C THR A 30 6.71 -7.96 -6.19
N VAL A 31 7.45 -7.23 -7.03
CA VAL A 31 6.90 -6.59 -8.25
C VAL A 31 6.37 -7.62 -9.25
N PHE A 32 6.96 -8.81 -9.29
CA PHE A 32 6.50 -9.90 -10.17
C PHE A 32 5.20 -10.53 -9.66
N SER A 33 5.04 -10.69 -8.34
CA SER A 33 3.80 -11.20 -7.73
C SER A 33 2.69 -10.17 -7.82
N ALA A 34 2.95 -8.91 -7.52
CA ALA A 34 1.97 -7.83 -7.68
C ALA A 34 1.49 -7.69 -9.14
N GLY A 35 2.37 -7.91 -10.11
CA GLY A 35 2.02 -8.00 -11.52
C GLY A 35 1.32 -9.31 -11.91
N LYS A 36 1.15 -10.27 -10.99
CA LYS A 36 0.62 -11.62 -11.22
C LYS A 36 1.31 -12.33 -12.39
N LEU A 37 2.64 -12.13 -12.56
CA LEU A 37 3.37 -12.71 -13.66
C LEU A 37 3.55 -14.22 -13.47
N SER A 38 3.38 -14.98 -14.57
CA SER A 38 3.69 -16.39 -14.58
C SER A 38 5.21 -16.63 -14.65
N ARG A 39 5.67 -17.83 -14.28
CA ARG A 39 7.07 -18.26 -14.44
C ARG A 39 7.63 -18.05 -15.84
N TRP A 40 6.80 -18.24 -16.86
CA TRP A 40 7.19 -18.04 -18.25
C TRP A 40 7.36 -16.57 -18.60
N GLU A 41 6.54 -15.70 -18.03
CA GLU A 41 6.64 -14.25 -18.21
C GLU A 41 7.87 -13.69 -17.50
N VAL A 42 8.22 -14.21 -16.31
CA VAL A 42 9.47 -13.89 -15.61
C VAL A 42 10.69 -14.33 -16.43
N LEU A 43 10.65 -15.52 -17.02
CA LEU A 43 11.72 -15.98 -17.91
C LEU A 43 11.82 -15.13 -19.17
N LEU A 44 10.69 -14.77 -19.79
CA LEU A 44 10.65 -13.87 -20.95
C LEU A 44 11.20 -12.48 -20.61
N PHE A 45 10.91 -11.95 -19.42
CA PHE A 45 11.49 -10.70 -18.93
C PHE A 45 13.02 -10.79 -18.88
N LEU A 46 13.56 -11.82 -18.24
CA LEU A 46 15.01 -12.03 -18.14
C LEU A 46 15.67 -12.09 -19.52
N LEU A 47 15.13 -12.93 -20.41
CA LEU A 47 15.68 -13.12 -21.76
C LEU A 47 15.54 -11.85 -22.61
N PHE A 48 14.43 -11.13 -22.50
CA PHE A 48 14.21 -9.91 -23.27
C PHE A 48 15.20 -8.81 -22.89
N PHE A 49 15.38 -8.51 -21.60
CA PHE A 49 16.29 -7.45 -21.20
C PHE A 49 17.77 -7.82 -21.39
N LEU A 50 18.11 -9.10 -21.29
CA LEU A 50 19.48 -9.57 -21.53
C LEU A 50 19.85 -9.57 -23.02
N LEU A 51 18.98 -10.05 -23.90
CA LEU A 51 19.27 -10.30 -25.29
C LEU A 51 18.55 -9.38 -26.29
N GLY A 52 17.34 -8.96 -25.96
CA GLY A 52 16.45 -8.22 -26.86
C GLY A 52 17.06 -6.96 -27.46
N PRO A 53 17.61 -6.02 -26.67
CA PRO A 53 18.21 -4.79 -27.20
C PRO A 53 19.43 -5.09 -28.10
N ALA A 54 20.25 -6.09 -27.75
CA ALA A 54 21.38 -6.49 -28.56
C ALA A 54 20.97 -7.15 -29.90
N LEU A 55 19.94 -7.99 -29.87
CA LEU A 55 19.36 -8.60 -31.06
C LEU A 55 18.73 -7.56 -31.98
N GLY A 56 17.98 -6.59 -31.40
CA GLY A 56 17.39 -5.49 -32.14
C GLY A 56 18.45 -4.62 -32.82
N ALA A 57 19.46 -4.20 -32.07
CA ALA A 57 20.59 -3.45 -32.65
C ALA A 57 21.32 -4.22 -33.76
N THR A 58 21.53 -5.53 -33.57
CA THR A 58 22.14 -6.40 -34.60
C THR A 58 21.27 -6.51 -35.84
N ALA A 59 19.94 -6.58 -35.66
CA ALA A 59 19.02 -6.62 -36.81
C ALA A 59 19.06 -5.30 -37.61
N VAL A 60 19.07 -4.15 -36.90
CA VAL A 60 19.21 -2.83 -37.53
C VAL A 60 20.55 -2.69 -38.25
N ASP A 61 21.67 -3.06 -37.61
CA ASP A 61 23.01 -3.05 -38.24
C ASP A 61 23.06 -3.95 -39.50
N ARG A 62 22.42 -5.12 -39.43
CA ARG A 62 22.33 -6.02 -40.57
C ARG A 62 21.47 -5.45 -41.71
N PHE A 63 20.32 -4.89 -41.38
CA PHE A 63 19.43 -4.27 -42.36
C PHE A 63 20.10 -3.06 -43.04
N SER A 64 20.83 -2.24 -42.27
CA SER A 64 21.55 -1.08 -42.83
C SER A 64 22.63 -1.47 -43.81
N SER A 65 23.19 -2.71 -43.73
CA SER A 65 24.18 -3.22 -44.64
C SER A 65 23.68 -3.35 -46.10
N SER A 66 22.34 -3.42 -46.29
CA SER A 66 21.69 -3.44 -47.62
C SER A 66 21.77 -2.09 -48.35
N PHE A 67 22.03 -0.99 -47.60
CA PHE A 67 22.13 0.36 -48.14
C PHE A 67 23.58 0.81 -48.42
N GLY A 68 24.55 -0.08 -48.28
CA GLY A 68 25.94 0.17 -48.55
C GLY A 68 26.82 0.34 -47.31
N PRO A 69 28.16 0.22 -47.50
CA PRO A 69 29.11 0.15 -46.39
C PRO A 69 29.15 1.41 -45.53
N LYS A 70 29.02 2.62 -46.13
CA LYS A 70 29.03 3.90 -45.39
C LYS A 70 27.81 4.04 -44.51
N VAL A 71 26.61 3.66 -45.01
CA VAL A 71 25.38 3.69 -44.24
C VAL A 71 25.44 2.72 -43.07
N ASN A 72 25.96 1.51 -43.33
CA ASN A 72 26.13 0.50 -42.27
C ASN A 72 27.11 0.97 -41.17
N GLU A 73 28.21 1.60 -41.53
CA GLU A 73 29.20 2.12 -40.57
C GLU A 73 28.60 3.27 -39.74
N ALA A 74 27.92 4.22 -40.40
CA ALA A 74 27.22 5.30 -39.69
C ALA A 74 26.15 4.76 -38.72
N THR A 75 25.32 3.80 -39.19
CA THR A 75 24.32 3.15 -38.35
C THR A 75 24.94 2.49 -37.10
N ARG A 76 26.07 1.82 -37.27
CA ARG A 76 26.80 1.17 -36.17
C ARG A 76 27.28 2.19 -35.13
N LEU A 77 27.88 3.28 -35.59
CA LEU A 77 28.33 4.37 -34.68
C LEU A 77 27.16 5.00 -33.96
N VAL A 78 26.03 5.21 -34.63
CA VAL A 78 24.80 5.72 -34.00
C VAL A 78 24.29 4.75 -32.93
N LEU A 79 24.21 3.45 -33.21
CA LEU A 79 23.77 2.45 -32.23
C LEU A 79 24.68 2.41 -30.99
N ILE A 80 26.01 2.46 -31.19
CA ILE A 80 26.98 2.58 -30.09
C ILE A 80 26.74 3.88 -29.33
N GLY A 81 26.51 5.00 -30.02
CA GLY A 81 26.20 6.29 -29.42
C GLY A 81 24.95 6.28 -28.54
N VAL A 82 23.88 5.63 -29.01
CA VAL A 82 22.64 5.48 -28.22
C VAL A 82 22.87 4.70 -26.92
N PHE A 83 23.54 3.56 -26.97
CA PHE A 83 23.85 2.79 -25.75
C PHE A 83 24.80 3.57 -24.83
N SER A 84 25.75 4.31 -25.40
CA SER A 84 26.67 5.16 -24.64
C SER A 84 25.96 6.31 -23.94
N MET A 85 24.98 6.92 -24.61
CA MET A 85 24.12 7.94 -24.03
C MET A 85 23.35 7.39 -22.82
N LEU A 86 22.69 6.25 -22.98
CA LEU A 86 21.96 5.60 -21.88
C LEU A 86 22.88 5.27 -20.70
N THR A 87 24.11 4.78 -21.00
CA THR A 87 25.11 4.54 -19.96
C THR A 87 25.51 5.86 -19.27
N GLY A 88 25.72 6.95 -20.04
CA GLY A 88 26.03 8.26 -19.48
C GLY A 88 24.93 8.79 -18.54
N LEU A 89 23.68 8.62 -18.92
CA LEU A 89 22.53 8.97 -18.08
C LEU A 89 22.51 8.16 -16.78
N ALA A 90 22.73 6.85 -16.88
CA ALA A 90 22.79 5.98 -15.70
C ALA A 90 23.97 6.34 -14.76
N VAL A 91 25.15 6.64 -15.32
CA VAL A 91 26.31 7.09 -14.57
C VAL A 91 26.06 8.43 -13.89
N ALA A 92 25.49 9.40 -14.58
CA ALA A 92 25.13 10.70 -14.00
C ALA A 92 24.23 10.55 -12.77
N ARG A 93 23.27 9.60 -12.84
CA ARG A 93 22.42 9.25 -11.70
C ARG A 93 23.20 8.62 -10.54
N TRP A 94 24.06 7.66 -10.86
CA TRP A 94 24.86 6.95 -9.86
C TRP A 94 25.83 7.87 -9.10
N VAL A 95 26.39 8.86 -9.80
CA VAL A 95 27.29 9.88 -9.20
C VAL A 95 26.52 10.95 -8.41
N GLY A 96 25.16 10.91 -8.41
CA GLY A 96 24.35 11.83 -7.62
C GLY A 96 24.14 13.21 -8.25
N VAL A 97 24.23 13.36 -9.56
CA VAL A 97 23.98 14.66 -10.23
C VAL A 97 22.52 15.06 -10.07
N THR A 98 22.28 16.26 -9.51
CA THR A 98 20.95 16.77 -9.14
C THR A 98 20.38 17.81 -10.11
N SER A 99 21.18 18.34 -11.04
CA SER A 99 20.75 19.35 -12.03
C SER A 99 20.82 18.84 -13.46
N ASP A 100 19.93 19.32 -14.33
CA ASP A 100 19.78 18.83 -15.70
C ASP A 100 21.00 19.08 -16.58
N ALA A 101 21.62 20.28 -16.48
CA ALA A 101 22.70 20.67 -17.39
C ALA A 101 23.92 19.73 -17.30
N PRO A 102 24.54 19.46 -16.14
CA PRO A 102 25.65 18.51 -16.05
C PRO A 102 25.19 17.08 -16.34
N TYR A 103 23.94 16.73 -16.00
CA TYR A 103 23.38 15.42 -16.29
C TYR A 103 23.36 15.13 -17.81
N VAL A 104 22.83 16.08 -18.59
CA VAL A 104 22.77 16.00 -20.05
C VAL A 104 24.17 16.10 -20.66
N LEU A 105 25.05 16.92 -20.10
CA LEU A 105 26.44 17.03 -20.58
C LEU A 105 27.18 15.72 -20.49
N ILE A 106 27.08 15.01 -19.38
CA ILE A 106 27.70 13.66 -19.21
C ILE A 106 27.16 12.71 -20.29
N ALA A 107 25.83 12.69 -20.50
CA ALA A 107 25.23 11.86 -21.52
C ALA A 107 25.72 12.19 -22.94
N LEU A 108 25.80 13.49 -23.29
CA LEU A 108 26.29 13.95 -24.59
C LEU A 108 27.76 13.60 -24.78
N VAL A 109 28.61 13.83 -23.77
CA VAL A 109 30.03 13.48 -23.84
C VAL A 109 30.18 11.97 -24.13
N MET A 110 29.44 11.13 -23.41
CA MET A 110 29.47 9.68 -23.60
C MET A 110 28.95 9.28 -24.99
N THR A 111 27.92 9.99 -25.51
CA THR A 111 27.33 9.74 -26.84
C THR A 111 28.34 9.87 -27.97
N PHE A 112 29.30 10.79 -27.86
CA PHE A 112 30.29 11.04 -28.90
C PHE A 112 31.65 10.42 -28.59
N LEU A 113 32.06 10.42 -27.32
CA LEU A 113 33.38 9.93 -26.92
C LEU A 113 33.55 8.43 -27.19
N LEU A 114 32.55 7.60 -26.83
CA LEU A 114 32.71 6.16 -26.97
C LEU A 114 32.64 5.69 -28.44
N PRO A 115 31.74 6.18 -29.30
CA PRO A 115 31.80 5.88 -30.75
C PRO A 115 33.11 6.36 -31.39
N TRP A 116 33.59 7.55 -31.04
CA TRP A 116 34.88 8.06 -31.50
C TRP A 116 36.04 7.16 -31.06
N ALA A 117 36.09 6.76 -29.79
CA ALA A 117 37.10 5.85 -29.28
C ALA A 117 37.00 4.45 -29.91
N PHE A 118 35.78 3.97 -30.12
CA PHE A 118 35.50 2.70 -30.79
C PHE A 118 35.99 2.68 -32.27
N ASP A 119 35.80 3.80 -32.98
CA ASP A 119 36.30 3.96 -34.33
C ASP A 119 37.83 4.03 -34.35
N ARG A 120 38.44 4.80 -33.45
CA ARG A 120 39.87 5.10 -33.45
C ARG A 120 40.73 3.98 -32.88
N TRP A 121 40.30 3.27 -31.85
CA TRP A 121 41.14 2.36 -31.06
C TRP A 121 40.71 0.89 -31.15
N LYS A 122 41.60 0.06 -31.66
CA LYS A 122 41.39 -1.40 -31.73
C LYS A 122 41.15 -2.00 -30.35
N GLY A 123 41.83 -1.50 -29.31
CA GLY A 123 41.68 -1.96 -27.93
C GLY A 123 40.25 -1.79 -27.42
N VAL A 124 39.60 -0.62 -27.67
CA VAL A 124 38.22 -0.37 -27.26
C VAL A 124 37.24 -1.34 -27.93
N ARG A 125 37.44 -1.63 -29.21
CA ARG A 125 36.67 -2.65 -29.97
C ARG A 125 36.80 -4.04 -29.39
N GLU A 126 37.99 -4.45 -29.04
CA GLU A 126 38.21 -5.78 -28.44
C GLU A 126 37.68 -5.84 -27.00
N TRP A 127 37.95 -4.81 -26.20
CA TRP A 127 37.45 -4.72 -24.86
C TRP A 127 35.92 -4.77 -24.81
N SER A 128 35.23 -4.02 -25.69
CA SER A 128 33.75 -4.03 -25.72
C SER A 128 33.19 -5.43 -26.06
N ARG A 129 33.91 -6.29 -26.74
CA ARG A 129 33.52 -7.69 -27.00
C ARG A 129 33.75 -8.59 -25.80
N TRP A 130 34.89 -8.40 -25.11
CA TRP A 130 35.20 -9.17 -23.91
C TRP A 130 34.23 -8.86 -22.76
N LEU A 131 33.77 -7.64 -22.66
CA LEU A 131 32.73 -7.26 -21.69
C LEU A 131 31.40 -7.99 -21.89
N ALA A 132 31.18 -8.67 -23.02
CA ALA A 132 30.01 -9.55 -23.21
C ALA A 132 29.97 -10.72 -22.20
N VAL A 133 31.09 -11.06 -21.58
CA VAL A 133 31.14 -12.04 -20.47
C VAL A 133 30.35 -11.52 -19.26
N LEU A 134 30.31 -10.19 -19.01
CA LEU A 134 29.48 -9.61 -17.96
C LEU A 134 28.00 -9.87 -18.17
N SER A 135 27.54 -10.00 -19.42
CA SER A 135 26.15 -10.33 -19.71
C SER A 135 25.77 -11.72 -19.18
N LEU A 136 26.69 -12.68 -19.28
CA LEU A 136 26.50 -14.03 -18.73
C LEU A 136 26.50 -13.99 -17.20
N ALA A 137 27.42 -13.25 -16.60
CA ALA A 137 27.49 -13.11 -15.14
C ALA A 137 26.21 -12.43 -14.60
N LEU A 138 25.82 -11.31 -15.20
CA LEU A 138 24.58 -10.60 -14.81
C LEU A 138 23.34 -11.46 -15.06
N GLY A 139 23.25 -12.14 -16.19
CA GLY A 139 22.15 -13.06 -16.49
C GLY A 139 22.08 -14.22 -15.50
N ALA A 140 23.23 -14.80 -15.12
CA ALA A 140 23.30 -15.88 -14.14
C ALA A 140 22.92 -15.40 -12.72
N THR A 141 23.44 -14.27 -12.27
CA THR A 141 23.07 -13.71 -10.96
C THR A 141 21.60 -13.37 -10.88
N THR A 142 21.05 -12.69 -11.89
CA THR A 142 19.61 -12.37 -11.96
C THR A 142 18.77 -13.65 -12.06
N PHE A 143 19.20 -14.65 -12.84
CA PHE A 143 18.50 -15.93 -12.87
C PHE A 143 18.47 -16.62 -11.51
N VAL A 144 19.59 -16.60 -10.76
CA VAL A 144 19.64 -17.15 -9.40
C VAL A 144 18.68 -16.39 -8.48
N GLN A 145 18.62 -15.06 -8.57
CA GLN A 145 17.67 -14.24 -7.81
C GLN A 145 16.20 -14.55 -8.18
N LEU A 146 15.90 -14.72 -9.47
CA LEU A 146 14.56 -15.02 -9.98
C LEU A 146 14.21 -16.52 -9.95
N ARG A 147 15.17 -17.40 -9.63
CA ARG A 147 14.97 -18.85 -9.60
C ARG A 147 13.75 -19.29 -8.80
N PRO A 148 13.49 -18.71 -7.60
CA PRO A 148 12.34 -19.13 -6.82
C PRO A 148 10.98 -18.82 -7.47
N LEU A 149 10.89 -17.80 -8.32
CA LEU A 149 9.70 -17.46 -9.09
C LEU A 149 9.52 -18.37 -10.33
N ILE A 150 10.63 -18.86 -10.88
CA ILE A 150 10.64 -19.74 -12.08
C ILE A 150 10.42 -21.20 -11.67
N PHE A 151 11.03 -21.63 -10.57
CA PHE A 151 10.94 -22.97 -10.00
C PHE A 151 10.48 -22.89 -8.55
N PRO A 152 9.18 -22.64 -8.31
CA PRO A 152 8.65 -22.62 -6.96
C PRO A 152 8.93 -23.96 -6.28
N LEU A 153 9.43 -23.88 -5.05
CA LEU A 153 9.63 -25.06 -4.20
C LEU A 153 8.24 -25.62 -3.83
N ALA A 154 8.13 -26.93 -3.77
CA ALA A 154 7.03 -27.58 -3.05
C ALA A 154 7.15 -27.21 -1.57
N GLY A 155 6.03 -26.91 -0.91
CA GLY A 155 6.01 -26.67 0.53
C GLY A 155 6.50 -27.93 1.25
N THR A 156 7.30 -27.74 2.30
CA THR A 156 7.56 -28.81 3.26
C THR A 156 6.41 -28.80 4.25
N THR A 157 5.54 -29.81 4.22
CA THR A 157 4.57 -30.04 5.29
C THR A 157 5.29 -30.41 6.58
N ALA A 158 4.72 -30.05 7.71
CA ALA A 158 5.26 -30.45 9.01
C ALA A 158 4.89 -31.92 9.28
N ASP A 159 5.75 -32.62 9.98
CA ASP A 159 5.33 -33.80 10.74
C ASP A 159 4.72 -33.27 12.05
N ALA A 160 3.42 -32.96 11.99
CA ALA A 160 2.67 -32.36 13.08
C ALA A 160 1.44 -33.24 13.38
N THR A 161 1.01 -33.25 14.64
CA THR A 161 -0.24 -33.84 15.06
C THR A 161 -1.09 -32.82 15.80
N VAL A 162 -2.38 -32.78 15.52
CA VAL A 162 -3.35 -31.87 16.13
C VAL A 162 -4.23 -32.63 17.10
N ALA A 163 -4.17 -32.26 18.39
CA ALA A 163 -4.95 -32.95 19.42
C ALA A 163 -6.41 -32.49 19.51
N ASN A 164 -6.68 -31.20 19.21
CA ASN A 164 -8.00 -30.59 19.25
C ASN A 164 -8.50 -30.38 17.83
N ASP A 165 -8.72 -31.45 17.11
CA ASP A 165 -9.11 -31.45 15.68
C ASP A 165 -10.57 -31.06 15.43
N ASP A 166 -11.36 -30.87 16.49
CA ASP A 166 -12.71 -30.31 16.46
C ASP A 166 -12.75 -28.77 16.46
N LEU A 167 -11.64 -28.13 16.75
CA LEU A 167 -11.52 -26.68 16.76
C LEU A 167 -11.18 -26.14 15.36
N SER A 168 -11.59 -24.93 15.11
CA SER A 168 -11.27 -24.18 13.87
C SER A 168 -10.56 -22.88 14.18
N VAL A 169 -9.81 -22.36 13.19
CA VAL A 169 -9.13 -21.07 13.30
C VAL A 169 -9.59 -20.16 12.15
N PHE A 170 -10.09 -18.99 12.47
CA PHE A 170 -10.35 -17.92 11.50
C PHE A 170 -9.47 -16.72 11.84
N MET A 171 -8.50 -16.43 11.00
CA MET A 171 -7.52 -15.37 11.21
C MET A 171 -7.66 -14.29 10.14
N VAL A 172 -7.78 -13.04 10.57
CA VAL A 172 -7.78 -11.85 9.71
C VAL A 172 -6.54 -11.02 10.02
N VAL A 173 -5.74 -10.77 9.00
CA VAL A 173 -4.63 -9.81 9.03
C VAL A 173 -5.02 -8.63 8.16
N MET A 174 -5.19 -7.45 8.79
CA MET A 174 -5.53 -6.21 8.11
C MET A 174 -4.24 -5.49 7.66
N ASP A 175 -4.32 -4.68 6.62
CA ASP A 175 -3.18 -3.93 6.07
C ASP A 175 -3.26 -2.44 6.49
N GLU A 176 -2.14 -1.91 7.00
CA GLU A 176 -2.04 -0.51 7.46
C GLU A 176 -3.08 -0.12 8.52
N PHE A 177 -3.25 -0.94 9.56
CA PHE A 177 -4.23 -0.66 10.60
C PHE A 177 -3.56 -0.34 11.96
N PRO A 178 -3.33 0.96 12.27
CA PRO A 178 -2.79 1.39 13.56
C PRO A 178 -3.84 1.29 14.68
N LEU A 179 -3.37 1.23 15.92
CA LEU A 179 -4.25 1.12 17.09
C LEU A 179 -4.92 2.45 17.46
N TYR A 180 -4.22 3.58 17.38
CA TYR A 180 -4.66 4.86 17.91
C TYR A 180 -6.03 5.37 17.40
N PRO A 181 -6.49 5.09 16.16
CA PRO A 181 -7.80 5.55 15.70
C PRO A 181 -8.98 4.87 16.39
N LEU A 182 -8.75 3.68 16.99
CA LEU A 182 -9.79 2.96 17.72
C LEU A 182 -10.10 3.59 19.09
N LEU A 183 -9.13 4.32 19.66
CA LEU A 183 -9.18 4.78 21.04
C LEU A 183 -10.02 6.03 21.19
N GLY A 184 -10.97 6.00 22.12
CA GLY A 184 -11.66 7.16 22.63
C GLY A 184 -10.81 7.95 23.64
N PRO A 185 -11.35 9.08 24.16
CA PRO A 185 -10.63 9.94 25.10
C PRO A 185 -10.21 9.24 26.40
N ASP A 186 -10.92 8.15 26.77
CA ASP A 186 -10.66 7.36 27.98
C ASP A 186 -9.62 6.22 27.73
N GLY A 187 -9.14 6.08 26.50
CA GLY A 187 -8.22 5.00 26.10
C GLY A 187 -8.89 3.65 25.92
N THR A 188 -10.22 3.58 25.92
CA THR A 188 -10.98 2.40 25.50
C THR A 188 -11.36 2.50 24.01
N ILE A 189 -11.86 1.41 23.43
CA ILE A 189 -12.38 1.46 22.05
C ILE A 189 -13.63 2.34 22.03
N ASN A 190 -13.66 3.33 21.14
CA ASN A 190 -14.84 4.17 20.94
C ASN A 190 -15.98 3.34 20.32
N ALA A 191 -16.83 2.77 21.15
CA ALA A 191 -17.94 1.90 20.74
C ALA A 191 -19.00 2.62 19.88
N GLU A 192 -19.15 3.93 20.01
CA GLU A 192 -20.07 4.72 19.20
C GLU A 192 -19.58 4.85 17.76
N ARG A 193 -18.25 4.96 17.56
CA ARG A 193 -17.61 5.09 16.26
C ARG A 193 -17.30 3.73 15.62
N TRP A 194 -16.88 2.76 16.43
CA TRP A 194 -16.41 1.44 16.03
C TRP A 194 -17.22 0.32 16.69
N PRO A 195 -18.53 0.21 16.39
CA PRO A 195 -19.39 -0.77 17.05
C PRO A 195 -18.97 -2.22 16.78
N GLY A 196 -18.39 -2.52 15.63
CA GLY A 196 -17.93 -3.86 15.27
C GLY A 196 -16.71 -4.29 16.08
N PHE A 197 -15.67 -3.44 16.17
CA PHE A 197 -14.50 -3.72 16.99
C PHE A 197 -14.84 -3.75 18.48
N ALA A 198 -15.73 -2.89 18.94
CA ALA A 198 -16.20 -2.90 20.34
C ALA A 198 -16.97 -4.17 20.67
N ALA A 199 -17.84 -4.64 19.75
CA ALA A 199 -18.55 -5.91 19.91
C ALA A 199 -17.59 -7.09 19.95
N LEU A 200 -16.57 -7.11 19.07
CA LEU A 200 -15.53 -8.13 19.07
C LEU A 200 -14.73 -8.11 20.41
N ALA A 201 -14.37 -6.93 20.90
CA ALA A 201 -13.70 -6.80 22.22
C ALA A 201 -14.56 -7.33 23.37
N GLY A 202 -15.89 -7.28 23.24
CA GLY A 202 -16.84 -7.87 24.19
C GLY A 202 -16.85 -9.40 24.20
N ASP A 203 -16.36 -10.05 23.17
CA ASP A 203 -16.27 -11.52 23.03
C ASP A 203 -14.84 -12.07 23.08
N ALA A 204 -13.84 -11.21 22.85
CA ALA A 204 -12.43 -11.60 22.66
C ALA A 204 -11.53 -11.03 23.76
N THR A 205 -10.31 -11.54 23.85
CA THR A 205 -9.21 -10.89 24.57
C THR A 205 -8.61 -9.81 23.67
N TRP A 206 -8.70 -8.56 24.09
CA TRP A 206 -8.03 -7.44 23.46
C TRP A 206 -6.66 -7.23 24.09
N TYR A 207 -5.61 -7.61 23.38
CA TYR A 207 -4.23 -7.31 23.74
C TYR A 207 -3.90 -5.88 23.30
N ARG A 208 -4.09 -4.92 24.20
CA ARG A 208 -4.00 -3.50 23.83
C ARG A 208 -2.57 -2.97 23.71
N ASP A 209 -1.56 -3.73 24.19
CA ASP A 209 -0.15 -3.42 24.01
C ASP A 209 0.51 -4.34 22.98
N ALA A 210 -0.05 -4.40 21.78
CA ALA A 210 0.45 -5.23 20.70
C ALA A 210 1.30 -4.43 19.70
N LEU A 211 2.41 -5.01 19.26
CA LEU A 211 3.29 -4.46 18.22
C LEU A 211 3.36 -5.34 16.99
N ALA A 212 3.40 -4.69 15.82
CA ALA A 212 3.83 -5.32 14.58
C ALA A 212 5.33 -5.60 14.60
N VAL A 213 5.75 -6.71 14.00
CA VAL A 213 7.17 -7.08 13.95
C VAL A 213 7.93 -6.28 12.89
N SER A 214 7.25 -5.74 11.88
CA SER A 214 7.84 -4.94 10.80
C SER A 214 6.87 -3.87 10.30
N ASN A 215 7.38 -2.93 9.53
CA ASN A 215 6.65 -1.75 9.03
C ASN A 215 6.23 -1.85 7.55
N PHE A 216 6.38 -3.01 6.92
CA PHE A 216 5.97 -3.24 5.53
C PHE A 216 5.34 -4.62 5.35
N THR A 217 4.22 -4.67 4.67
CA THR A 217 3.39 -5.85 4.42
C THR A 217 4.17 -7.07 3.94
N HIS A 218 5.10 -6.90 2.99
CA HIS A 218 5.88 -7.99 2.41
C HIS A 218 6.87 -8.66 3.37
N GLN A 219 7.11 -8.03 4.52
CA GLN A 219 7.92 -8.59 5.61
C GLN A 219 7.05 -8.98 6.81
N ALA A 220 6.07 -8.13 7.14
CA ALA A 220 5.24 -8.32 8.32
C ALA A 220 4.29 -9.53 8.18
N VAL A 221 3.52 -9.62 7.07
CA VAL A 221 2.57 -10.74 6.88
C VAL A 221 3.26 -12.09 6.87
N PRO A 222 4.36 -12.33 6.12
CA PRO A 222 5.07 -13.60 6.21
C PRO A 222 5.60 -13.91 7.60
N ALA A 223 6.12 -12.89 8.30
CA ALA A 223 6.64 -13.06 9.66
C ALA A 223 5.53 -13.51 10.64
N VAL A 224 4.34 -12.88 10.57
CA VAL A 224 3.16 -13.26 11.37
C VAL A 224 2.74 -14.69 11.08
N LEU A 225 2.61 -15.05 9.79
CA LEU A 225 2.11 -16.36 9.39
C LEU A 225 3.13 -17.50 9.61
N ALA A 226 4.41 -17.16 9.75
CA ALA A 226 5.48 -18.12 10.06
C ALA A 226 5.92 -18.07 11.54
N SER A 227 5.46 -17.08 12.32
CA SER A 227 6.03 -16.74 13.63
C SER A 227 7.56 -16.69 13.60
N SER A 228 8.09 -16.02 12.60
CA SER A 228 9.54 -15.88 12.34
C SER A 228 9.87 -14.43 12.04
N ARG A 229 10.97 -13.94 12.58
CA ARG A 229 11.43 -12.58 12.25
C ARG A 229 11.61 -12.40 10.75
N PRO A 230 11.41 -11.16 10.23
CA PRO A 230 11.57 -10.88 8.81
C PRO A 230 12.91 -11.37 8.26
N VAL A 231 12.86 -12.09 7.15
CA VAL A 231 14.06 -12.59 6.46
C VAL A 231 14.60 -11.46 5.57
N PRO A 232 15.81 -10.95 5.81
CA PRO A 232 16.42 -9.94 4.97
C PRO A 232 16.43 -10.38 3.50
N ASP A 233 16.02 -9.50 2.59
CA ASP A 233 15.94 -9.76 1.14
C ASP A 233 15.04 -10.96 0.72
N GLY A 234 14.25 -11.53 1.64
CA GLY A 234 13.50 -12.79 1.42
C GLY A 234 12.21 -12.44 0.71
N GLY A 235 11.52 -11.69 0.47
CA GLY A 235 10.20 -11.50 -0.15
C GLY A 235 9.10 -12.41 0.43
N PRO A 236 7.84 -12.10 0.13
CA PRO A 236 6.67 -12.71 0.77
C PRO A 236 6.29 -14.04 0.10
N PHE A 237 7.22 -14.97 0.03
CA PHE A 237 7.06 -16.20 -0.73
C PHE A 237 7.32 -17.45 0.11
N LEU A 238 6.67 -18.55 -0.25
CA LEU A 238 6.84 -19.85 0.38
C LEU A 238 8.31 -20.27 0.50
N PHE A 239 9.15 -20.00 -0.50
CA PHE A 239 10.56 -20.36 -0.44
C PHE A 239 11.37 -19.58 0.60
N SER A 240 10.92 -18.37 0.99
CA SER A 240 11.53 -17.59 2.06
C SER A 240 11.01 -17.99 3.44
N TYR A 241 9.76 -18.43 3.49
CA TYR A 241 9.07 -18.88 4.68
C TYR A 241 8.44 -20.26 4.44
N PRO A 242 9.25 -21.33 4.25
CA PRO A 242 8.74 -22.65 3.94
C PRO A 242 7.96 -23.28 5.11
N ARG A 243 8.22 -22.82 6.33
CA ARG A 243 7.50 -23.15 7.56
C ARG A 243 6.57 -22.01 7.91
N ASN A 244 5.27 -22.20 7.71
CA ASN A 244 4.23 -21.19 7.97
C ASN A 244 2.91 -21.89 8.33
N ILE A 245 1.91 -21.13 8.74
CA ILE A 245 0.61 -21.65 9.18
C ILE A 245 -0.03 -22.61 8.16
N PHE A 246 0.12 -22.36 6.86
CA PHE A 246 -0.48 -23.21 5.82
C PHE A 246 0.22 -24.58 5.75
N THR A 247 1.54 -24.59 5.81
CA THR A 247 2.34 -25.82 5.75
C THR A 247 2.38 -26.57 7.06
N LEU A 248 2.08 -25.91 8.19
CA LEU A 248 2.00 -26.55 9.50
C LEU A 248 0.78 -27.47 9.62
N TYR A 249 -0.35 -27.03 9.08
CA TYR A 249 -1.64 -27.74 9.24
C TYR A 249 -2.11 -28.48 7.99
N ALA A 250 -1.35 -28.44 6.88
CA ALA A 250 -1.76 -28.94 5.56
C ALA A 250 -2.18 -30.42 5.56
N ASP A 251 -1.52 -31.27 6.35
CA ASP A 251 -1.76 -32.71 6.38
C ASP A 251 -2.78 -33.11 7.44
N GLU A 252 -3.09 -32.20 8.40
CA GLU A 252 -3.95 -32.51 9.55
C GLU A 252 -5.34 -31.87 9.46
N MET A 253 -5.48 -30.75 8.78
CA MET A 253 -6.71 -29.97 8.72
C MET A 253 -6.96 -29.43 7.31
N GLU A 254 -8.21 -29.04 7.02
CA GLU A 254 -8.50 -28.20 5.86
C GLU A 254 -7.86 -26.82 6.05
N VAL A 255 -7.10 -26.37 5.06
CA VAL A 255 -6.41 -25.08 5.11
C VAL A 255 -6.79 -24.22 3.92
N GLN A 256 -7.14 -22.98 4.17
CA GLN A 256 -7.47 -22.01 3.12
C GLN A 256 -6.80 -20.65 3.39
N GLY A 257 -6.28 -20.01 2.34
CA GLY A 257 -5.64 -18.70 2.39
C GLY A 257 -6.19 -17.71 1.38
N THR A 258 -6.37 -16.45 1.80
CA THR A 258 -6.56 -15.31 0.90
C THR A 258 -5.32 -14.44 0.99
N GLU A 259 -4.49 -14.44 -0.04
CA GLU A 259 -3.16 -13.83 -0.05
C GLU A 259 -3.00 -12.84 -1.22
N PRO A 260 -3.49 -11.61 -1.13
CA PRO A 260 -3.43 -10.64 -2.23
C PRO A 260 -2.01 -10.16 -2.55
N VAL A 261 -1.10 -10.18 -1.57
CA VAL A 261 0.29 -9.66 -1.68
C VAL A 261 1.31 -10.76 -1.49
N THR A 262 1.02 -11.74 -0.64
CA THR A 262 1.92 -12.85 -0.31
C THR A 262 1.64 -14.09 -1.16
N SER A 263 2.52 -15.07 -1.10
CA SER A 263 2.35 -16.39 -1.73
C SER A 263 3.04 -17.44 -0.85
N LEU A 264 2.47 -17.67 0.31
CA LEU A 264 2.99 -18.57 1.35
C LEU A 264 2.28 -19.91 1.33
N CYS A 265 1.00 -19.94 0.91
CA CYS A 265 0.28 -21.18 0.81
C CYS A 265 0.70 -21.98 -0.41
N PRO A 266 1.08 -23.28 -0.26
CA PRO A 266 1.30 -24.17 -1.38
C PRO A 266 0.01 -24.33 -2.21
N LYS A 267 0.16 -24.43 -3.54
CA LYS A 267 -0.98 -24.55 -4.46
C LYS A 267 -1.80 -25.82 -4.28
N ASP A 268 -1.14 -26.88 -3.92
CA ASP A 268 -1.72 -28.19 -3.63
C ASP A 268 -2.48 -28.21 -2.31
N VAL A 269 -2.23 -27.26 -1.41
CA VAL A 269 -2.91 -27.10 -0.12
C VAL A 269 -4.12 -26.16 -0.26
N CYS A 270 -3.92 -24.92 -0.68
CA CYS A 270 -4.99 -23.92 -0.66
C CYS A 270 -5.86 -23.89 -1.92
N GLY A 271 -5.48 -24.57 -3.01
CA GLY A 271 -6.31 -24.69 -4.23
C GLY A 271 -6.67 -23.37 -4.92
N GLY A 272 -6.22 -22.24 -4.40
CA GLY A 272 -6.66 -20.92 -4.79
C GLY A 272 -5.82 -20.27 -5.90
N ASP A 273 -6.23 -19.09 -6.31
CA ASP A 273 -5.48 -18.22 -7.21
C ASP A 273 -4.11 -17.88 -6.61
N SER A 274 -3.05 -18.50 -7.15
CA SER A 274 -1.70 -18.12 -6.74
C SER A 274 -1.46 -16.64 -7.03
N ALA A 275 -0.61 -16.00 -6.23
CA ALA A 275 -0.09 -14.65 -6.51
C ALA A 275 0.55 -14.56 -7.92
N PHE A 276 0.77 -15.70 -8.58
CA PHE A 276 1.34 -15.80 -9.92
C PHE A 276 0.28 -16.26 -10.93
N GLY A 277 0.26 -15.59 -12.09
CA GLY A 277 -0.60 -15.97 -13.20
C GLY A 277 -0.23 -17.33 -13.82
N THR A 278 -1.21 -17.96 -14.47
CA THR A 278 -0.97 -19.16 -15.30
C THR A 278 -0.73 -18.78 -16.76
N GLY A 279 0.22 -19.44 -17.41
CA GLY A 279 0.53 -19.23 -18.83
C GLY A 279 1.06 -17.81 -19.15
N VAL A 280 1.13 -17.48 -20.44
CA VAL A 280 1.58 -16.17 -20.95
C VAL A 280 0.38 -15.32 -21.33
N SER A 281 0.29 -14.09 -20.83
CA SER A 281 -0.77 -13.11 -21.13
C SER A 281 -0.18 -11.84 -21.72
N THR A 282 -0.61 -11.50 -22.94
CA THR A 282 -0.17 -10.26 -23.61
C THR A 282 -0.61 -9.00 -22.83
N THR A 283 -1.74 -9.06 -22.14
CA THR A 283 -2.25 -7.96 -21.31
C THR A 283 -1.36 -7.74 -20.09
N ARG A 284 -0.99 -8.81 -19.35
CA ARG A 284 -0.04 -8.72 -18.23
C ARG A 284 1.32 -8.23 -18.69
N LEU A 285 1.88 -8.80 -19.76
CA LEU A 285 3.17 -8.38 -20.31
C LEU A 285 3.18 -6.91 -20.75
N ARG A 286 2.12 -6.42 -21.40
CA ARG A 286 2.00 -5.00 -21.76
C ARG A 286 1.95 -4.08 -20.54
N ARG A 287 1.19 -4.44 -19.52
CA ARG A 287 1.11 -3.70 -18.26
C ARG A 287 2.47 -3.65 -17.59
N PHE A 288 3.10 -4.80 -17.42
CA PHE A 288 4.41 -4.92 -16.82
C PHE A 288 5.50 -4.18 -17.61
N ALA A 289 5.49 -4.26 -18.95
CA ALA A 289 6.44 -3.52 -19.79
C ALA A 289 6.31 -1.99 -19.63
N LYS A 290 5.10 -1.48 -19.43
CA LYS A 290 4.88 -0.05 -19.12
C LYS A 290 5.48 0.30 -17.75
N ASP A 291 5.25 -0.51 -16.74
CA ASP A 291 5.82 -0.30 -15.39
C ASP A 291 7.35 -0.32 -15.44
N VAL A 292 7.94 -1.30 -16.11
CA VAL A 292 9.41 -1.36 -16.32
C VAL A 292 9.92 -0.11 -17.04
N SER A 293 9.18 0.41 -18.02
CA SER A 293 9.56 1.63 -18.75
C SER A 293 9.57 2.86 -17.85
N ILE A 294 8.60 3.00 -16.93
CA ILE A 294 8.55 4.09 -15.95
C ILE A 294 9.72 3.95 -14.97
N VAL A 295 9.91 2.76 -14.41
CA VAL A 295 11.00 2.47 -13.48
C VAL A 295 12.36 2.72 -14.10
N TYR A 296 12.57 2.26 -15.35
CA TYR A 296 13.79 2.54 -16.10
C TYR A 296 13.96 4.05 -16.34
N GLY A 297 12.88 4.74 -16.72
CA GLY A 297 12.88 6.20 -16.86
C GLY A 297 13.29 6.92 -15.58
N GLN A 298 12.78 6.49 -14.42
CA GLN A 298 13.19 7.02 -13.11
C GLN A 298 14.69 6.81 -12.83
N ARG A 299 15.34 5.80 -13.43
CA ARG A 299 16.77 5.52 -13.29
C ARG A 299 17.66 6.30 -14.25
N VAL A 300 17.16 6.63 -15.46
CA VAL A 300 18.03 7.19 -16.52
C VAL A 300 17.66 8.62 -16.94
N LEU A 301 16.45 9.12 -16.66
CA LEU A 301 16.05 10.45 -17.11
C LEU A 301 16.65 11.57 -16.24
N PRO A 302 16.91 12.76 -16.85
CA PRO A 302 17.27 13.97 -16.12
C PRO A 302 16.25 14.37 -15.06
N PRO A 303 16.65 15.09 -13.98
CA PRO A 303 15.79 15.44 -12.86
C PRO A 303 14.44 16.06 -13.23
N THR A 304 14.40 17.03 -14.17
CA THR A 304 13.16 17.71 -14.60
C THR A 304 12.21 16.76 -15.34
N LEU A 305 12.72 15.85 -16.17
CA LEU A 305 11.89 14.87 -16.88
C LEU A 305 11.41 13.77 -15.93
N ARG A 306 12.25 13.37 -14.99
CA ARG A 306 11.91 12.37 -13.98
C ARG A 306 10.74 12.80 -13.09
N LYS A 307 10.68 14.09 -12.69
CA LYS A 307 9.54 14.65 -11.94
C LYS A 307 8.19 14.55 -12.66
N ARG A 308 8.20 14.35 -13.99
CA ARG A 308 6.97 14.16 -14.79
C ARG A 308 6.51 12.70 -14.85
N LEU A 309 7.35 11.76 -14.44
CA LEU A 309 6.96 10.36 -14.36
C LEU A 309 6.19 10.11 -13.06
N PRO A 310 5.30 9.11 -13.05
CA PRO A 310 4.70 8.63 -11.82
C PRO A 310 5.77 8.25 -10.79
N THR A 311 5.51 8.51 -9.52
CA THR A 311 6.35 8.04 -8.42
C THR A 311 6.32 6.52 -8.34
N VAL A 312 7.44 5.91 -8.01
CA VAL A 312 7.59 4.44 -7.90
C VAL A 312 7.81 3.98 -6.45
N ASP A 313 7.72 4.92 -5.52
CA ASP A 313 8.11 4.76 -4.13
C ASP A 313 7.00 4.14 -3.26
N GLN A 314 5.77 4.17 -3.75
CA GLN A 314 4.56 3.82 -2.99
C GLN A 314 3.72 2.72 -3.63
N GLY A 315 4.26 1.91 -4.52
CA GLY A 315 3.44 0.95 -5.25
C GLY A 315 4.15 -0.34 -5.60
N TRP A 316 3.40 -1.41 -5.53
CA TRP A 316 3.78 -2.78 -5.89
C TRP A 316 3.71 -3.04 -7.41
N GLY A 317 3.55 -1.99 -8.23
CA GLY A 317 3.33 -2.05 -9.67
C GLY A 317 2.10 -1.23 -10.09
N GLY A 318 1.80 -1.21 -11.39
CA GLY A 318 0.68 -0.43 -11.94
C GLY A 318 1.00 1.06 -12.14
N PHE A 319 2.27 1.45 -12.07
CA PHE A 319 2.72 2.84 -12.23
C PHE A 319 2.29 3.49 -13.54
N ALA A 320 2.03 2.69 -14.58
CA ALA A 320 1.60 3.14 -15.91
C ALA A 320 0.09 3.23 -16.09
N ALA A 321 -0.70 3.00 -15.06
CA ALA A 321 -2.16 3.04 -15.19
C ALA A 321 -2.61 4.45 -15.54
N VAL A 322 -3.15 4.60 -16.74
CA VAL A 322 -3.74 5.84 -17.22
C VAL A 322 -4.91 6.22 -16.30
N ARG A 323 -4.93 7.44 -15.80
CA ARG A 323 -5.83 8.01 -14.78
C ARG A 323 -7.30 7.52 -14.83
N ASP A 324 -7.86 7.27 -16.01
CA ASP A 324 -9.29 6.96 -16.14
C ASP A 324 -9.63 5.45 -16.01
N LYS A 325 -8.77 4.56 -16.52
CA LYS A 325 -8.90 3.11 -16.30
C LYS A 325 -8.41 2.66 -14.92
N PHE A 326 -7.56 3.44 -14.30
CA PHE A 326 -7.08 3.23 -12.95
C PHE A 326 -8.20 3.46 -11.91
N LYS A 327 -9.10 4.42 -12.16
CA LYS A 327 -10.25 4.67 -11.28
C LYS A 327 -11.20 3.45 -11.21
N GLU A 328 -11.45 2.80 -12.34
CA GLU A 328 -12.31 1.62 -12.41
C GLU A 328 -11.67 0.39 -11.74
N GLN A 329 -10.37 0.18 -11.98
CA GLN A 329 -9.61 -0.93 -11.37
C GLN A 329 -9.39 -0.76 -9.86
N LEU A 330 -9.17 0.46 -9.38
CA LEU A 330 -9.07 0.76 -7.94
C LEU A 330 -10.43 0.60 -7.25
N HIS A 331 -11.51 0.92 -7.93
CA HIS A 331 -12.86 0.68 -7.44
C HIS A 331 -13.05 -0.81 -7.16
N ASP A 332 -12.78 -1.67 -8.14
CA ASP A 332 -12.93 -3.12 -8.02
C ASP A 332 -11.98 -3.71 -6.96
N GLN A 333 -10.75 -3.19 -6.83
CA GLN A 333 -9.79 -3.65 -5.84
C GLN A 333 -10.25 -3.34 -4.40
N VAL A 334 -10.64 -2.11 -4.11
CA VAL A 334 -11.05 -1.70 -2.75
C VAL A 334 -12.28 -2.48 -2.30
N PHE A 335 -13.23 -2.71 -3.20
CA PHE A 335 -14.41 -3.53 -2.92
C PHE A 335 -14.07 -4.99 -2.68
N SER A 336 -13.28 -5.59 -3.58
CA SER A 336 -12.90 -7.00 -3.45
C SER A 336 -12.15 -7.29 -2.14
N GLN A 337 -11.44 -6.31 -1.58
CA GLN A 337 -10.72 -6.48 -0.31
C GLN A 337 -11.65 -6.45 0.91
N ARG A 338 -12.64 -5.55 0.93
CA ARG A 338 -13.69 -5.58 1.97
C ARG A 338 -14.48 -6.89 1.89
N ASP A 339 -14.89 -7.26 0.70
CA ASP A 339 -15.69 -8.45 0.47
C ASP A 339 -14.90 -9.73 0.74
N ALA A 340 -13.56 -9.72 0.65
CA ALA A 340 -12.69 -10.85 1.00
C ALA A 340 -12.83 -11.28 2.46
N VAL A 341 -13.02 -10.35 3.39
CA VAL A 341 -13.25 -10.66 4.81
C VAL A 341 -14.57 -11.38 5.00
N VAL A 342 -15.65 -10.82 4.43
CA VAL A 342 -17.01 -11.39 4.56
C VAL A 342 -17.13 -12.73 3.83
N SER A 343 -16.66 -12.80 2.58
CA SER A 343 -16.70 -14.06 1.79
C SER A 343 -15.78 -15.13 2.40
N GLY A 344 -14.67 -14.72 3.02
CA GLY A 344 -13.83 -15.63 3.80
C GLY A 344 -14.57 -16.24 4.98
N ALA A 345 -15.36 -15.44 5.71
CA ALA A 345 -16.20 -15.90 6.80
C ALA A 345 -17.37 -16.79 6.32
N GLU A 346 -17.99 -16.46 5.18
CA GLU A 346 -19.02 -17.27 4.55
C GLU A 346 -18.50 -18.65 4.12
N ALA A 347 -17.32 -18.69 3.49
CA ALA A 347 -16.66 -19.94 3.12
C ALA A 347 -16.31 -20.78 4.36
N PHE A 348 -15.79 -20.13 5.42
CA PHE A 348 -15.50 -20.78 6.69
C PHE A 348 -16.76 -21.34 7.37
N ALA A 349 -17.84 -20.57 7.39
CA ALA A 349 -19.12 -20.99 7.96
C ALA A 349 -19.73 -22.17 7.19
N ALA A 350 -19.54 -22.22 5.88
CA ALA A 350 -20.08 -23.26 5.00
C ALA A 350 -19.26 -24.58 5.01
N SER A 351 -18.00 -24.59 5.50
CA SER A 351 -17.19 -25.81 5.57
C SER A 351 -17.87 -26.87 6.46
N ALA A 352 -17.80 -28.13 6.06
CA ALA A 352 -18.32 -29.25 6.85
C ALA A 352 -17.30 -29.75 7.90
N THR A 353 -16.05 -29.42 7.75
CA THR A 353 -14.92 -29.85 8.58
C THR A 353 -14.29 -28.69 9.33
N PRO A 354 -13.66 -28.93 10.49
CA PRO A 354 -12.78 -27.97 11.12
C PRO A 354 -11.67 -27.54 10.18
N MET A 355 -11.28 -26.26 10.26
CA MET A 355 -10.33 -25.71 9.29
C MET A 355 -9.51 -24.55 9.86
N VAL A 356 -8.37 -24.31 9.22
CA VAL A 356 -7.58 -23.08 9.38
C VAL A 356 -7.81 -22.18 8.18
N LYS A 357 -8.48 -21.05 8.39
CA LYS A 357 -8.72 -20.01 7.37
C LYS A 357 -7.96 -18.75 7.71
N VAL A 358 -7.11 -18.31 6.78
CA VAL A 358 -6.38 -17.04 6.87
C VAL A 358 -6.86 -16.09 5.80
N VAL A 359 -7.22 -14.88 6.20
CA VAL A 359 -7.61 -13.78 5.29
C VAL A 359 -6.68 -12.60 5.53
N HIS A 360 -5.79 -12.34 4.58
CA HIS A 360 -5.09 -11.06 4.51
C HIS A 360 -5.92 -10.10 3.67
N ALA A 361 -6.36 -8.98 4.25
CA ALA A 361 -7.24 -8.00 3.62
C ALA A 361 -6.53 -6.64 3.52
N LEU A 362 -6.43 -6.10 2.29
CA LEU A 362 -5.76 -4.81 2.02
C LEU A 362 -6.59 -3.59 2.44
N ILE A 363 -7.38 -3.72 3.49
CA ILE A 363 -8.08 -2.62 4.15
C ILE A 363 -7.61 -2.55 5.61
N PRO A 364 -7.52 -1.35 6.19
CA PRO A 364 -7.86 -0.02 5.64
C PRO A 364 -6.75 0.67 4.82
N HIS A 365 -5.78 -0.04 4.22
CA HIS A 365 -4.70 0.53 3.40
C HIS A 365 -5.23 1.48 2.30
N ALA A 366 -4.43 2.46 1.92
CA ALA A 366 -4.70 3.36 0.79
C ALA A 366 -4.95 2.58 -0.53
N PRO A 367 -5.77 3.12 -1.47
CA PRO A 367 -6.39 4.46 -1.47
C PRO A 367 -7.67 4.52 -0.62
N TRP A 368 -7.79 5.56 0.19
CA TRP A 368 -8.92 5.73 1.11
C TRP A 368 -10.13 6.27 0.38
N ARG A 369 -10.98 5.38 -0.07
CA ARG A 369 -12.15 5.68 -0.89
C ARG A 369 -13.44 5.04 -0.41
N LEU A 370 -13.37 3.99 0.43
CA LEU A 370 -14.57 3.39 1.02
C LEU A 370 -15.20 4.36 2.01
N THR A 371 -16.51 4.48 1.92
CA THR A 371 -17.32 5.21 2.89
C THR A 371 -17.94 4.25 3.90
N PRO A 372 -18.36 4.72 5.07
CA PRO A 372 -18.93 3.88 6.13
C PRO A 372 -20.09 3.01 5.68
N ASP A 373 -20.90 3.46 4.73
CA ASP A 373 -22.05 2.74 4.17
C ASP A 373 -21.71 1.83 2.96
N GLY A 374 -20.40 1.67 2.68
CA GLY A 374 -19.92 0.79 1.61
C GLY A 374 -20.02 1.36 0.21
N ARG A 375 -20.28 2.66 0.05
CA ARG A 375 -20.14 3.37 -1.24
C ARG A 375 -18.68 3.80 -1.46
N VAL A 376 -18.37 4.42 -2.58
CA VAL A 376 -17.00 4.78 -2.95
C VAL A 376 -16.87 6.26 -3.27
N ALA A 377 -15.98 6.94 -2.57
CA ALA A 377 -15.56 8.29 -2.94
C ALA A 377 -14.83 8.29 -4.29
N PRO A 378 -15.09 9.25 -5.19
CA PRO A 378 -14.46 9.33 -6.50
C PRO A 378 -12.96 9.66 -6.40
N LEU A 379 -12.54 10.23 -5.29
CA LEU A 379 -11.18 10.67 -5.02
C LEU A 379 -10.71 10.11 -3.67
N SER A 380 -9.42 9.77 -3.59
CA SER A 380 -8.68 9.63 -2.34
C SER A 380 -7.87 10.90 -2.15
N PRO A 381 -7.90 11.55 -0.99
CA PRO A 381 -6.98 12.64 -0.70
C PRO A 381 -5.54 12.12 -0.81
N GLU A 382 -4.65 12.96 -1.32
CA GLU A 382 -3.22 12.68 -1.29
C GLU A 382 -2.69 13.16 0.07
N ILE A 383 -1.83 12.36 0.69
CA ILE A 383 -1.16 12.78 1.91
C ILE A 383 -0.27 13.97 1.59
N GLY A 384 -0.28 14.96 2.47
CA GLY A 384 0.53 16.17 2.41
C GLY A 384 2.06 15.96 2.49
N THR A 385 2.53 14.73 2.27
CA THR A 385 3.96 14.37 2.24
C THR A 385 4.76 15.10 1.18
N GLN A 386 4.10 15.69 0.17
CA GLN A 386 4.74 16.53 -0.84
C GLN A 386 4.85 18.00 -0.40
N ASN A 387 4.10 18.41 0.62
CA ASN A 387 4.15 19.71 1.25
C ASN A 387 4.16 19.53 2.77
N PRO A 388 5.32 19.58 3.43
CA PRO A 388 5.46 19.34 4.87
C PRO A 388 4.64 20.27 5.77
N GLU A 389 4.13 21.39 5.25
CA GLU A 389 3.34 22.37 5.98
C GLU A 389 1.82 22.24 5.70
N ASP A 390 1.39 21.22 4.95
CA ASP A 390 -0.02 21.00 4.60
C ASP A 390 -0.73 20.18 5.69
N GLU A 391 -1.04 20.84 6.79
CA GLU A 391 -1.82 20.25 7.88
C GLU A 391 -3.25 19.90 7.45
N ASP A 392 -3.88 20.75 6.64
CA ASP A 392 -5.23 20.53 6.13
C ASP A 392 -5.31 19.29 5.24
N GLY A 393 -4.35 19.11 4.31
CA GLY A 393 -4.28 17.92 3.46
C GLY A 393 -4.03 16.65 4.27
N THR A 394 -3.25 16.74 5.35
CA THR A 394 -3.01 15.62 6.28
C THR A 394 -4.27 15.26 7.04
N ARG A 395 -5.00 16.24 7.55
CA ARG A 395 -6.29 16.07 8.22
C ARG A 395 -7.33 15.44 7.30
N ASP A 396 -7.49 15.97 6.08
CA ASP A 396 -8.43 15.45 5.09
C ASP A 396 -8.14 13.99 4.74
N THR A 397 -6.85 13.66 4.66
CA THR A 397 -6.39 12.29 4.42
C THR A 397 -6.74 11.37 5.59
N TYR A 398 -6.52 11.82 6.81
CA TYR A 398 -6.89 11.07 8.02
C TYR A 398 -8.41 10.89 8.14
N GLN A 399 -9.22 11.89 7.80
CA GLN A 399 -10.68 11.78 7.75
C GLN A 399 -11.13 10.70 6.73
N ALA A 400 -10.53 10.68 5.54
CA ALA A 400 -10.83 9.66 4.53
C ALA A 400 -10.42 8.25 4.98
N PHE A 401 -9.28 8.13 5.68
CA PHE A 401 -8.86 6.89 6.33
C PHE A 401 -9.90 6.42 7.36
N LEU A 402 -10.39 7.33 8.24
CA LEU A 402 -11.41 6.99 9.24
C LEU A 402 -12.73 6.53 8.60
N HIS A 403 -13.13 7.09 7.45
CA HIS A 403 -14.28 6.58 6.69
C HIS A 403 -14.04 5.14 6.21
N GLN A 404 -12.87 4.84 5.67
CA GLN A 404 -12.53 3.48 5.24
C GLN A 404 -12.40 2.52 6.42
N LEU A 405 -11.90 2.99 7.55
CA LEU A 405 -11.86 2.20 8.78
C LEU A 405 -13.27 1.84 9.29
N ALA A 406 -14.24 2.74 9.13
CA ALA A 406 -15.64 2.42 9.48
C ALA A 406 -16.26 1.36 8.55
N ALA A 407 -15.91 1.39 7.26
CA ALA A 407 -16.30 0.31 6.35
C ALA A 407 -15.60 -1.03 6.72
N THR A 408 -14.38 -0.96 7.24
CA THR A 408 -13.64 -2.11 7.75
C THR A 408 -14.29 -2.68 9.01
N ASP A 409 -14.66 -1.82 9.96
CA ASP A 409 -15.40 -2.18 11.18
C ASP A 409 -16.69 -2.93 10.86
N ALA A 410 -17.47 -2.42 9.90
CA ALA A 410 -18.70 -3.07 9.44
C ALA A 410 -18.43 -4.45 8.78
N ALA A 411 -17.34 -4.60 8.03
CA ALA A 411 -16.97 -5.88 7.43
C ALA A 411 -16.58 -6.92 8.50
N ILE A 412 -15.84 -6.53 9.52
CA ILE A 412 -15.49 -7.40 10.66
C ILE A 412 -16.75 -7.79 11.45
N ALA A 413 -17.63 -6.82 11.76
CA ALA A 413 -18.90 -7.11 12.42
C ALA A 413 -19.70 -8.17 11.64
N ARG A 414 -19.81 -7.99 10.32
CA ARG A 414 -20.51 -8.94 9.46
C ARG A 414 -19.88 -10.32 9.42
N ALA A 415 -18.54 -10.41 9.38
CA ALA A 415 -17.83 -11.68 9.41
C ALA A 415 -18.07 -12.43 10.73
N VAL A 416 -18.03 -11.73 11.85
CA VAL A 416 -18.35 -12.30 13.19
C VAL A 416 -19.80 -12.79 13.24
N GLU A 417 -20.77 -12.00 12.73
CA GLU A 417 -22.17 -12.42 12.64
C GLU A 417 -22.36 -13.70 11.83
N VAL A 418 -21.69 -13.82 10.67
CA VAL A 418 -21.76 -14.99 9.80
C VAL A 418 -21.26 -16.24 10.52
N ILE A 419 -20.13 -16.14 11.21
CA ILE A 419 -19.55 -17.26 11.97
C ILE A 419 -20.44 -17.63 13.17
N LYS A 420 -20.99 -16.66 13.90
CA LYS A 420 -21.95 -16.89 14.99
C LYS A 420 -23.23 -17.58 14.48
N ALA A 421 -23.78 -17.09 13.37
CA ALA A 421 -25.00 -17.67 12.78
C ALA A 421 -24.81 -19.11 12.29
N SER A 422 -23.60 -19.54 11.95
CA SER A 422 -23.29 -20.90 11.56
C SER A 422 -23.22 -21.88 12.75
N GLY A 423 -23.23 -21.38 14.00
CA GLY A 423 -23.08 -22.17 15.21
C GLY A 423 -21.64 -22.60 15.54
N LYS A 424 -20.64 -22.12 14.79
CA LYS A 424 -19.21 -22.49 14.98
C LYS A 424 -18.46 -21.56 15.92
N TRP A 425 -19.07 -20.47 16.41
CA TRP A 425 -18.38 -19.46 17.19
C TRP A 425 -17.66 -20.03 18.42
N ASP A 426 -18.29 -20.95 19.15
CA ASP A 426 -17.74 -21.52 20.38
C ASP A 426 -16.56 -22.45 20.12
N THR A 427 -16.48 -23.09 18.95
CA THR A 427 -15.36 -23.96 18.55
C THR A 427 -14.33 -23.23 17.70
N THR A 428 -14.49 -21.94 17.48
CA THR A 428 -13.59 -21.13 16.66
C THR A 428 -12.64 -20.31 17.52
N MET A 429 -11.35 -20.40 17.25
CA MET A 429 -10.39 -19.37 17.60
C MET A 429 -10.46 -18.27 16.51
N PHE A 430 -10.94 -17.09 16.89
CA PHE A 430 -10.98 -15.94 15.96
C PHE A 430 -9.85 -14.97 16.29
N VAL A 431 -9.02 -14.66 15.31
CA VAL A 431 -7.89 -13.72 15.44
C VAL A 431 -8.09 -12.54 14.50
N LEU A 432 -8.01 -11.33 15.04
CA LEU A 432 -7.93 -10.10 14.26
C LEU A 432 -6.68 -9.34 14.66
N THR A 433 -5.83 -9.02 13.70
CA THR A 433 -4.65 -8.19 13.88
C THR A 433 -4.36 -7.38 12.62
N ALA A 434 -3.30 -6.56 12.68
CA ALA A 434 -2.75 -5.91 11.50
C ALA A 434 -1.32 -6.39 11.23
N ASP A 435 -0.87 -6.19 10.01
CA ASP A 435 0.51 -6.38 9.62
C ASP A 435 1.39 -5.24 10.17
N HIS A 436 0.98 -4.01 10.01
CA HIS A 436 1.54 -2.77 10.59
C HIS A 436 0.50 -1.64 10.58
N GLY A 437 0.84 -0.50 11.15
CA GLY A 437 0.06 0.73 11.11
C GLY A 437 0.58 1.74 10.09
N ILE A 438 0.12 2.98 10.24
CA ILE A 438 0.46 4.12 9.39
C ILE A 438 0.46 5.39 10.23
N SER A 439 1.29 6.36 9.85
CA SER A 439 1.36 7.68 10.46
C SER A 439 0.83 8.77 9.53
N PHE A 440 0.07 9.72 10.06
CA PHE A 440 -0.45 10.90 9.36
C PHE A 440 0.23 12.19 9.85
N LEU A 441 1.52 12.14 10.11
CA LEU A 441 2.31 13.33 10.42
C LEU A 441 2.58 14.14 9.15
N PRO A 442 2.37 15.47 9.14
CA PRO A 442 2.47 16.28 7.92
C PRO A 442 3.91 16.37 7.39
N THR A 443 4.90 16.27 8.26
CA THR A 443 6.32 16.50 7.94
C THR A 443 7.09 15.24 7.54
N LEU A 444 6.51 14.07 7.70
CA LEU A 444 7.21 12.78 7.56
C LEU A 444 6.48 11.86 6.57
N PRO A 445 7.19 10.92 5.90
CA PRO A 445 6.54 9.89 5.09
C PRO A 445 5.61 9.05 5.96
N GLN A 446 4.53 8.55 5.39
CA GLN A 446 3.52 7.72 6.08
C GLN A 446 4.10 6.51 6.82
N ARG A 447 5.19 5.96 6.30
CA ARG A 447 5.96 4.87 6.88
C ARG A 447 7.43 5.27 6.93
N ASN A 448 7.96 5.32 8.14
CA ASN A 448 9.39 5.52 8.35
C ASN A 448 10.15 4.20 8.17
N THR A 449 11.34 4.27 7.61
CA THR A 449 12.22 3.11 7.43
C THR A 449 13.37 3.09 8.43
N ASP A 450 13.43 4.08 9.28
CA ASP A 450 14.39 4.20 10.39
C ASP A 450 13.63 4.62 11.68
N PHE A 451 14.27 4.57 12.82
CA PHE A 451 13.68 4.90 14.11
C PHE A 451 14.09 6.30 14.60
N THR A 452 14.32 7.23 13.68
CA THR A 452 14.72 8.61 14.02
C THR A 452 13.60 9.41 14.64
N ASP A 453 12.33 9.08 14.30
CA ASP A 453 11.15 9.62 14.93
C ASP A 453 10.39 8.51 15.66
N LEU A 454 10.41 8.55 17.00
CA LEU A 454 9.78 7.52 17.82
C LEU A 454 8.25 7.66 17.85
N GLU A 455 7.68 8.86 17.74
CA GLU A 455 6.24 9.07 17.70
C GLU A 455 5.65 8.47 16.42
N GLN A 456 6.30 8.70 15.29
CA GLN A 456 5.93 8.05 14.03
C GLN A 456 6.08 6.53 14.12
N SER A 457 7.13 6.05 14.79
CA SER A 457 7.33 4.62 14.99
C SER A 457 6.22 4.01 15.85
N GLU A 458 5.73 4.70 16.88
CA GLU A 458 4.58 4.27 17.67
C GLU A 458 3.32 4.16 16.79
N ASP A 459 3.08 5.10 15.88
CA ASP A 459 1.95 5.05 14.93
C ASP A 459 2.00 3.83 14.02
N ILE A 460 3.19 3.42 13.59
CA ILE A 460 3.41 2.37 12.60
C ILE A 460 3.42 0.98 13.26
N TYR A 461 4.03 0.85 14.42
CA TYR A 461 4.23 -0.46 15.04
C TYR A 461 3.12 -0.83 16.02
N ARG A 462 2.35 0.11 16.61
CA ARG A 462 1.22 -0.24 17.47
C ARG A 462 -0.02 -0.57 16.68
N ILE A 463 -0.44 -1.81 16.82
CA ILE A 463 -1.53 -2.42 16.05
C ILE A 463 -2.63 -2.97 16.97
N PRO A 464 -3.88 -3.08 16.49
CA PRO A 464 -4.92 -3.80 17.20
C PRO A 464 -4.63 -5.32 17.17
N MET A 465 -4.93 -5.99 18.27
CA MET A 465 -4.84 -7.44 18.37
C MET A 465 -5.95 -7.99 19.25
N PHE A 466 -6.85 -8.76 18.64
CA PHE A 466 -7.97 -9.43 19.29
C PHE A 466 -7.85 -10.93 19.08
N VAL A 467 -7.94 -11.68 20.15
CA VAL A 467 -7.96 -13.14 20.13
C VAL A 467 -9.16 -13.63 20.90
N LYS A 468 -10.15 -14.18 20.20
CA LYS A 468 -11.25 -14.91 20.84
C LYS A 468 -10.88 -16.38 20.90
N TYR A 469 -10.73 -16.89 22.09
CA TYR A 469 -10.42 -18.30 22.32
C TYR A 469 -11.69 -19.18 22.18
N PRO A 470 -11.57 -20.47 21.82
CA PRO A 470 -12.70 -21.38 21.89
C PRO A 470 -13.42 -21.32 23.24
N ALA A 471 -14.73 -21.39 23.24
CA ALA A 471 -15.61 -21.29 24.41
C ALA A 471 -15.48 -19.97 25.23
N GLN A 472 -14.75 -18.98 24.76
CA GLN A 472 -14.70 -17.68 25.42
C GLN A 472 -16.05 -16.96 25.24
N ALA A 473 -16.73 -16.69 26.35
CA ALA A 473 -18.07 -16.07 26.36
C ALA A 473 -18.06 -14.58 26.72
N THR A 474 -16.95 -14.06 27.25
CA THR A 474 -16.81 -12.66 27.66
C THR A 474 -15.48 -12.08 27.25
N GLY A 475 -15.50 -10.80 26.88
CA GLY A 475 -14.30 -10.07 26.53
C GLY A 475 -13.38 -9.83 27.74
N ARG A 476 -12.10 -9.68 27.44
CA ARG A 476 -11.05 -9.33 28.40
C ARG A 476 -10.08 -8.34 27.75
N THR A 477 -9.68 -7.34 28.51
CA THR A 477 -8.53 -6.51 28.13
C THR A 477 -7.28 -7.04 28.80
N ASP A 478 -6.20 -7.14 28.05
CA ASP A 478 -4.92 -7.66 28.52
C ASP A 478 -3.78 -6.70 28.18
N ASP A 479 -2.96 -6.38 29.18
CA ASP A 479 -1.81 -5.47 29.08
C ASP A 479 -0.48 -6.20 28.81
N CYS A 480 -0.55 -7.50 28.54
CA CYS A 480 0.66 -8.23 28.17
C CYS A 480 1.34 -7.58 26.95
N PRO A 481 2.63 -7.25 27.04
CA PRO A 481 3.38 -6.71 25.91
C PRO A 481 3.63 -7.80 24.87
N VAL A 482 2.82 -7.79 23.81
CA VAL A 482 2.82 -8.83 22.77
C VAL A 482 3.31 -8.30 21.42
N THR A 483 3.64 -9.22 20.54
CA THR A 483 3.87 -8.94 19.11
C THR A 483 2.98 -9.83 18.27
N ASN A 484 2.77 -9.50 17.01
CA ASN A 484 2.00 -10.35 16.11
C ASN A 484 2.72 -11.67 15.74
N LEU A 485 3.99 -11.87 16.12
CA LEU A 485 4.65 -13.19 16.07
C LEU A 485 4.05 -14.20 17.04
N ASP A 486 3.42 -13.74 18.12
CA ASP A 486 2.87 -14.58 19.19
C ASP A 486 1.58 -15.30 18.77
N ILE A 487 1.02 -14.92 17.62
CA ILE A 487 -0.25 -15.48 17.12
C ILE A 487 -0.10 -16.96 16.77
N LEU A 488 0.85 -17.33 15.91
CA LEU A 488 0.98 -18.72 15.47
C LEU A 488 1.32 -19.70 16.61
N PRO A 489 2.24 -19.42 17.54
CA PRO A 489 2.43 -20.28 18.71
C PRO A 489 1.19 -20.33 19.62
N THR A 490 0.36 -19.29 19.64
CA THR A 490 -0.93 -19.31 20.37
C THR A 490 -1.93 -20.24 19.68
N VAL A 491 -2.05 -20.16 18.35
CA VAL A 491 -2.86 -21.10 17.55
C VAL A 491 -2.40 -22.53 17.79
N ASN A 492 -1.08 -22.75 17.75
CA ASN A 492 -0.47 -24.06 18.00
C ASN A 492 -0.83 -24.63 19.39
N ALA A 493 -0.78 -23.80 20.42
CA ALA A 493 -1.15 -24.20 21.78
C ALA A 493 -2.67 -24.48 21.91
N VAL A 494 -3.53 -23.68 21.29
CA VAL A 494 -4.99 -23.87 21.32
C VAL A 494 -5.42 -25.15 20.60
N LEU A 495 -4.82 -25.43 19.46
CA LEU A 495 -5.08 -26.66 18.71
C LEU A 495 -4.38 -27.89 19.33
N GLY A 496 -3.53 -27.70 20.36
CA GLY A 496 -2.77 -28.78 20.95
C GLY A 496 -1.82 -29.46 19.97
N THR A 497 -1.18 -28.66 19.12
CA THR A 497 -0.33 -29.15 18.03
C THR A 497 1.06 -29.53 18.58
N GLU A 498 1.50 -30.74 18.32
CA GLU A 498 2.87 -31.17 18.55
C GLU A 498 3.65 -31.13 17.23
N SER A 499 4.78 -30.44 17.20
CA SER A 499 5.67 -30.37 16.04
C SER A 499 7.11 -30.07 16.47
N ASP A 500 8.07 -30.29 15.56
CA ASP A 500 9.48 -29.92 15.75
C ASP A 500 9.76 -28.44 15.40
N TRP A 501 8.72 -27.66 15.03
CA TRP A 501 8.89 -26.29 14.63
C TRP A 501 9.18 -25.37 15.81
N ARG A 502 10.12 -24.45 15.60
CA ARG A 502 10.44 -23.40 16.58
C ARG A 502 9.89 -22.09 16.08
N PHE A 503 9.27 -21.35 16.96
CA PHE A 503 8.70 -20.04 16.72
C PHE A 503 9.60 -18.97 17.36
N ASP A 504 9.68 -17.78 16.74
CA ASP A 504 10.30 -16.62 17.36
C ASP A 504 9.34 -15.88 18.32
N GLY A 505 8.03 -16.11 18.17
CA GLY A 505 6.98 -15.68 19.08
C GLY A 505 6.75 -16.66 20.22
N GLU A 506 5.91 -16.26 21.17
CA GLU A 506 5.55 -17.03 22.37
C GLU A 506 4.02 -17.15 22.48
N SER A 507 3.55 -18.29 23.01
CA SER A 507 2.10 -18.55 23.14
C SER A 507 1.47 -17.62 24.20
N LEU A 508 0.29 -17.08 23.87
CA LEU A 508 -0.55 -16.26 24.73
C LEU A 508 -1.67 -17.09 25.40
N ALA A 509 -1.71 -18.40 25.20
CA ALA A 509 -2.75 -19.29 25.75
C ALA A 509 -2.60 -19.57 27.26
N GLY A 510 -1.72 -18.91 27.95
CA GLY A 510 -1.46 -19.03 29.40
C GLY A 510 -1.18 -17.69 30.04
N ASP A 511 -0.25 -17.69 30.98
CA ASP A 511 0.23 -16.46 31.60
C ASP A 511 1.01 -15.61 30.58
N CYS A 512 1.09 -14.28 30.83
CA CYS A 512 1.85 -13.40 29.97
C CYS A 512 3.32 -13.82 29.87
N PRO A 513 3.83 -14.15 28.68
CA PRO A 513 5.18 -14.69 28.53
C PRO A 513 6.27 -13.63 28.69
N ARG A 514 5.92 -12.34 28.66
CA ARG A 514 6.90 -11.22 28.62
C ARG A 514 6.58 -10.14 29.66
N THR A 515 7.66 -9.53 30.14
CA THR A 515 7.60 -8.35 31.03
C THR A 515 8.50 -7.21 30.54
N GLY A 516 9.04 -7.30 29.33
CA GLY A 516 10.09 -6.39 28.85
C GLY A 516 9.89 -5.86 27.43
N GLY A 517 10.93 -5.23 26.92
CA GLY A 517 10.93 -4.64 25.59
C GLY A 517 10.75 -5.65 24.46
N ARG A 518 10.17 -5.18 23.35
CA ARG A 518 9.88 -5.97 22.15
C ARG A 518 10.72 -5.50 20.99
N GLU A 519 11.50 -6.42 20.41
CA GLU A 519 12.30 -6.11 19.22
C GLU A 519 11.43 -6.14 17.97
N VAL A 520 11.52 -5.08 17.17
CA VAL A 520 10.91 -4.96 15.85
C VAL A 520 12.01 -4.69 14.79
N VAL A 521 11.70 -4.96 13.53
CA VAL A 521 12.67 -4.86 12.44
C VAL A 521 12.09 -4.02 11.32
N ALA A 522 12.73 -2.89 11.01
CA ALA A 522 12.34 -2.09 9.85
C ALA A 522 12.67 -2.81 8.53
N ALA A 523 12.02 -2.42 7.44
CA ALA A 523 12.28 -2.99 6.12
C ALA A 523 13.72 -2.79 5.63
N THR A 524 14.44 -1.84 6.19
CA THR A 524 15.89 -1.64 6.00
C THR A 524 16.75 -2.69 6.68
N GLY A 525 16.17 -3.49 7.57
CA GLY A 525 16.89 -4.42 8.45
C GLY A 525 17.34 -3.78 9.77
N GLU A 526 17.06 -2.50 9.99
CA GLU A 526 17.35 -1.83 11.26
C GLU A 526 16.43 -2.39 12.35
N LYS A 527 16.97 -2.54 13.56
CA LYS A 527 16.27 -3.10 14.71
C LYS A 527 16.06 -2.05 15.78
N HIS A 528 14.90 -2.10 16.41
CA HIS A 528 14.59 -1.27 17.56
C HIS A 528 13.88 -2.10 18.64
N VAL A 529 14.07 -1.71 19.90
CA VAL A 529 13.40 -2.33 21.04
C VAL A 529 12.46 -1.31 21.67
N PHE A 530 11.16 -1.52 21.50
CA PHE A 530 10.16 -0.72 22.20
C PHE A 530 10.07 -1.14 23.67
N THR A 531 10.20 -0.17 24.55
CA THR A 531 10.04 -0.33 26.01
C THR A 531 8.81 0.39 26.55
N THR A 532 8.15 1.19 25.71
CA THR A 532 6.90 1.87 25.98
C THR A 532 5.74 0.87 26.03
N GLY A 533 4.75 1.14 26.89
CA GLY A 533 3.54 0.35 27.00
C GLY A 533 2.35 0.99 26.24
N PHE A 534 1.13 0.62 26.64
CA PHE A 534 -0.11 1.13 26.03
C PHE A 534 -0.30 2.65 26.16
N GLU A 535 0.34 3.30 27.15
CA GLU A 535 0.33 4.76 27.29
C GLU A 535 0.76 5.49 26.02
N ALA A 536 1.75 4.97 25.28
CA ALA A 536 2.16 5.58 24.03
C ALA A 536 1.04 5.58 22.96
N ALA A 537 0.23 4.53 22.88
CA ALA A 537 -0.94 4.52 22.00
C ALA A 537 -1.98 5.58 22.40
N ARG A 538 -2.17 5.81 23.69
CA ARG A 538 -3.08 6.85 24.20
C ARG A 538 -2.57 8.24 23.86
N ASP A 539 -1.28 8.48 23.99
CA ASP A 539 -0.66 9.77 23.65
C ASP A 539 -0.81 10.06 22.15
N ARG A 540 -0.62 9.03 21.30
CA ARG A 540 -0.87 9.15 19.86
C ARG A 540 -2.33 9.41 19.57
N ALA A 541 -3.26 8.72 20.21
CA ALA A 541 -4.70 8.96 20.05
C ALA A 541 -5.09 10.40 20.46
N ALA A 542 -4.49 10.94 21.53
CA ALA A 542 -4.69 12.32 21.95
C ALA A 542 -4.17 13.33 20.91
N TYR A 543 -3.00 13.07 20.32
CA TYR A 543 -2.48 13.89 19.23
C TYR A 543 -3.44 13.92 18.03
N TYR A 544 -3.88 12.77 17.55
CA TYR A 544 -4.79 12.69 16.40
C TYR A 544 -6.20 13.24 16.70
N ALA A 545 -6.60 13.27 17.97
CA ALA A 545 -7.86 13.91 18.39
C ALA A 545 -7.85 15.44 18.20
N MET A 546 -6.68 16.08 18.09
CA MET A 546 -6.56 17.49 17.73
C MET A 546 -6.85 17.73 16.24
N LEU A 547 -6.53 16.76 15.38
CA LEU A 547 -6.82 16.83 13.95
C LEU A 547 -8.28 16.48 13.65
N VAL A 548 -8.76 15.37 14.22
CA VAL A 548 -10.14 14.89 14.09
C VAL A 548 -10.58 14.35 15.46
N PRO A 549 -11.61 14.96 16.09
CA PRO A 549 -12.06 14.52 17.40
C PRO A 549 -12.31 13.01 17.46
N ASN A 550 -11.78 12.33 18.47
CA ASN A 550 -11.88 10.88 18.65
C ASN A 550 -13.09 10.43 19.48
N SER A 551 -14.05 11.35 19.75
CA SER A 551 -15.33 11.07 20.40
C SER A 551 -16.49 11.10 19.41
N GLY A 552 -17.60 10.46 19.76
CA GLY A 552 -18.82 10.43 18.98
C GLY A 552 -18.77 9.50 17.74
N PRO A 553 -19.89 9.40 17.02
CA PRO A 553 -20.05 8.50 15.89
C PRO A 553 -19.19 8.90 14.68
N VAL A 554 -19.16 8.03 13.67
CA VAL A 554 -18.38 8.25 12.43
C VAL A 554 -18.82 9.51 11.66
N SER A 555 -20.08 9.94 11.78
CA SER A 555 -20.57 11.20 11.18
C SER A 555 -19.84 12.44 11.71
N ARG A 556 -19.24 12.36 12.90
CA ARG A 556 -18.42 13.45 13.48
C ARG A 556 -17.02 13.56 12.88
N VAL A 557 -16.62 12.62 12.03
CA VAL A 557 -15.33 12.69 11.32
C VAL A 557 -15.24 13.93 10.42
N ALA A 558 -16.37 14.40 9.86
CA ALA A 558 -16.42 15.62 9.05
C ALA A 558 -16.37 16.93 9.87
N ALA A 559 -16.52 16.83 11.21
CA ALA A 559 -16.60 17.98 12.12
C ALA A 559 -15.20 18.34 12.65
N VAL A 560 -14.47 19.15 11.88
CA VAL A 560 -13.10 19.57 12.16
C VAL A 560 -12.96 21.10 12.17
N GLY A 561 -11.86 21.61 12.70
CA GLY A 561 -11.58 23.03 12.76
C GLY A 561 -12.50 23.81 13.71
N ALA A 562 -12.48 25.13 13.61
CA ALA A 562 -13.31 26.03 14.44
C ALA A 562 -14.80 25.91 14.12
N SER A 563 -15.17 25.44 12.91
CA SER A 563 -16.55 25.24 12.47
C SER A 563 -17.12 23.84 12.74
N ALA A 564 -16.40 23.01 13.50
CA ALA A 564 -16.84 21.67 13.88
C ALA A 564 -18.20 21.61 14.57
N ASP A 565 -18.55 22.66 15.30
CA ASP A 565 -19.82 22.85 16.01
C ASP A 565 -21.03 22.96 15.07
N LEU A 566 -20.83 23.44 13.86
CA LEU A 566 -21.87 23.63 12.85
C LEU A 566 -22.19 22.36 12.04
N VAL A 567 -21.25 21.43 11.92
CA VAL A 567 -21.43 20.22 11.11
C VAL A 567 -22.58 19.36 11.64
N GLY A 568 -23.50 19.04 10.75
CA GLY A 568 -24.74 18.32 11.05
C GLY A 568 -25.93 19.23 11.40
N LEU A 569 -25.72 20.55 11.57
CA LEU A 569 -26.76 21.52 11.88
C LEU A 569 -27.25 22.28 10.62
N PRO A 570 -28.52 22.75 10.63
CA PRO A 570 -28.99 23.67 9.60
C PRO A 570 -28.15 24.94 9.55
N ILE A 571 -27.73 25.35 8.37
CA ILE A 571 -26.93 26.54 8.13
C ILE A 571 -27.63 27.43 7.09
N SER A 572 -27.77 28.72 7.39
CA SER A 572 -28.29 29.71 6.45
C SER A 572 -27.77 31.10 6.81
N SER A 573 -27.68 31.94 5.82
CA SER A 573 -27.34 33.36 6.01
C SER A 573 -28.05 34.23 4.98
N ALA A 574 -28.61 35.36 5.44
CA ALA A 574 -29.17 36.42 4.57
C ALA A 574 -28.05 37.27 3.95
N SER A 575 -26.88 37.30 4.57
CA SER A 575 -25.72 38.08 4.13
C SER A 575 -24.86 37.27 3.16
N THR A 576 -24.47 37.91 2.04
CA THR A 576 -23.53 37.33 1.08
C THR A 576 -22.09 37.72 1.45
N SER A 577 -21.16 36.80 1.35
CA SER A 577 -19.74 37.04 1.57
C SER A 577 -19.17 37.99 0.51
N ASP A 578 -18.46 39.02 0.94
CA ASP A 578 -17.65 39.91 0.09
C ASP A 578 -16.21 39.40 -0.07
N LEU A 579 -15.82 38.42 0.75
CA LEU A 579 -14.50 37.80 0.72
C LEU A 579 -14.30 36.92 -0.51
N VAL A 580 -15.36 36.26 -0.99
CA VAL A 580 -15.27 35.28 -2.08
C VAL A 580 -15.92 35.82 -3.35
N ARG A 581 -15.12 35.91 -4.44
CA ARG A 581 -15.60 36.30 -5.78
C ARG A 581 -16.30 35.16 -6.49
N GLY A 582 -15.84 33.94 -6.27
CA GLY A 582 -16.37 32.75 -6.90
C GLY A 582 -15.76 31.48 -6.32
N TRP A 583 -16.38 30.35 -6.60
CA TRP A 583 -15.86 29.06 -6.23
C TRP A 583 -16.25 27.98 -7.23
N THR A 584 -15.50 26.90 -7.26
CA THR A 584 -15.75 25.76 -8.13
C THR A 584 -15.76 24.48 -7.31
N LEU A 585 -16.48 23.47 -7.80
CA LEU A 585 -16.53 22.13 -7.23
C LEU A 585 -16.40 21.12 -8.35
N LYS A 586 -15.33 20.32 -8.36
CA LYS A 586 -15.07 19.35 -9.44
C LYS A 586 -16.12 18.24 -9.53
N GLN A 587 -16.75 17.89 -8.41
CA GLN A 587 -17.74 16.83 -8.31
C GLN A 587 -19.18 17.34 -8.32
N ARG A 588 -19.44 18.58 -8.77
CA ARG A 588 -20.77 19.21 -8.74
C ARG A 588 -21.86 18.33 -9.36
N ASP A 589 -21.61 17.76 -10.52
CA ASP A 589 -22.60 16.97 -11.24
C ASP A 589 -22.96 15.66 -10.49
N ALA A 590 -22.06 15.16 -9.66
CA ALA A 590 -22.31 13.94 -8.87
C ALA A 590 -23.41 14.12 -7.81
N PHE A 591 -23.69 15.36 -7.39
CA PHE A 591 -24.79 15.65 -6.46
C PHE A 591 -26.18 15.65 -7.13
N GLY A 592 -26.25 15.70 -8.46
CA GLY A 592 -27.50 15.72 -9.20
C GLY A 592 -28.28 14.40 -9.17
N ALA A 593 -27.60 13.27 -8.90
CA ALA A 593 -28.22 11.95 -8.82
C ALA A 593 -27.30 10.98 -8.05
N ILE A 594 -27.39 10.95 -6.74
CA ILE A 594 -26.66 10.01 -5.89
C ILE A 594 -27.42 8.69 -5.84
N ASP A 595 -26.74 7.56 -6.10
CA ASP A 595 -27.26 6.21 -5.83
C ASP A 595 -26.89 5.83 -4.38
N GLY A 596 -27.88 5.38 -3.61
CA GLY A 596 -27.70 4.98 -2.21
C GLY A 596 -27.18 3.56 -2.00
N LYS A 597 -26.91 2.79 -3.06
CA LYS A 597 -26.50 1.38 -2.92
C LYS A 597 -25.01 1.25 -2.63
N PRO A 598 -24.61 0.28 -1.79
CA PRO A 598 -23.21 -0.11 -1.66
C PRO A 598 -22.59 -0.41 -3.05
N GLY A 599 -21.33 -0.02 -3.23
CA GLY A 599 -20.67 -0.20 -4.52
C GLY A 599 -20.79 0.97 -5.47
N THR A 600 -21.71 1.88 -5.27
CA THR A 600 -21.85 3.05 -6.14
C THR A 600 -20.96 4.21 -5.71
N THR A 601 -20.77 5.17 -6.60
CA THR A 601 -19.95 6.35 -6.31
C THR A 601 -20.77 7.41 -5.56
N VAL A 602 -20.17 8.00 -4.52
CA VAL A 602 -20.75 9.09 -3.72
C VAL A 602 -19.73 10.21 -3.55
N PRO A 603 -20.10 11.50 -3.67
CA PRO A 603 -19.17 12.64 -3.54
C PRO A 603 -18.79 12.92 -2.07
N ALA A 604 -18.32 11.92 -1.35
CA ALA A 604 -17.89 12.01 0.04
C ALA A 604 -16.59 12.79 0.23
N THR A 605 -15.74 12.77 -0.77
CA THR A 605 -14.54 13.61 -0.88
C THR A 605 -14.73 14.58 -2.02
N VAL A 606 -14.69 15.86 -1.74
CA VAL A 606 -14.86 16.93 -2.73
C VAL A 606 -13.61 17.77 -2.84
N VAL A 607 -13.33 18.23 -4.06
CA VAL A 607 -12.18 19.11 -4.36
C VAL A 607 -12.67 20.29 -5.17
N GLY A 608 -12.18 21.47 -4.83
CA GLY A 608 -12.57 22.69 -5.51
C GLY A 608 -11.55 23.81 -5.38
N THR A 609 -12.02 25.00 -5.76
CA THR A 609 -11.27 26.24 -5.58
C THR A 609 -12.18 27.34 -5.06
N VAL A 610 -11.63 28.21 -4.23
CA VAL A 610 -12.25 29.44 -3.76
C VAL A 610 -11.40 30.61 -4.26
N GLU A 611 -11.99 31.56 -4.97
CA GLU A 611 -11.32 32.78 -5.43
C GLU A 611 -11.58 33.91 -4.44
N LEU A 612 -10.54 34.32 -3.70
CA LEU A 612 -10.62 35.38 -2.71
C LEU A 612 -10.50 36.76 -3.36
N SER A 613 -11.29 37.71 -2.85
CA SER A 613 -11.24 39.12 -3.25
C SER A 613 -10.15 39.92 -2.53
N ARG A 614 -9.74 39.44 -1.38
CA ARG A 614 -8.70 39.95 -0.48
C ARG A 614 -8.15 38.82 0.38
N PRO A 615 -7.01 38.97 1.03
CA PRO A 615 -6.52 37.96 1.99
C PRO A 615 -7.56 37.69 3.07
N ALA A 616 -7.76 36.42 3.42
CA ALA A 616 -8.61 36.04 4.54
C ALA A 616 -7.87 36.31 5.86
N VAL A 617 -8.62 36.68 6.88
CA VAL A 617 -8.11 36.82 8.25
C VAL A 617 -7.93 35.42 8.83
N GLU A 618 -6.89 35.24 9.64
CA GLU A 618 -6.64 33.97 10.39
C GLU A 618 -7.89 33.52 11.14
N GLY A 619 -8.19 32.23 11.11
CA GLY A 619 -9.41 31.67 11.66
C GLY A 619 -10.66 31.77 10.77
N THR A 620 -10.53 32.28 9.54
CA THR A 620 -11.62 32.24 8.56
C THR A 620 -11.69 30.87 7.90
N GLU A 621 -12.85 30.19 7.98
CA GLU A 621 -13.05 28.84 7.45
C GLU A 621 -14.18 28.81 6.39
N GLY A 622 -14.04 27.85 5.46
CA GLY A 622 -15.11 27.52 4.51
C GLY A 622 -15.92 26.31 4.98
N ILE A 623 -17.22 26.33 4.73
CA ILE A 623 -18.16 25.27 5.12
C ILE A 623 -18.98 24.86 3.90
N ILE A 624 -18.94 23.57 3.55
CA ILE A 624 -19.84 22.98 2.55
C ILE A 624 -21.14 22.57 3.25
N ALA A 625 -22.26 23.04 2.72
CA ALA A 625 -23.57 22.57 3.12
C ALA A 625 -24.20 21.72 2.00
N VAL A 626 -24.94 20.70 2.40
CA VAL A 626 -25.77 19.86 1.54
C VAL A 626 -27.20 19.99 2.01
N ASP A 627 -28.10 20.43 1.12
CA ASP A 627 -29.51 20.68 1.39
C ASP A 627 -29.74 21.59 2.64
N GLY A 628 -28.91 22.63 2.75
CA GLY A 628 -28.99 23.59 3.85
C GLY A 628 -28.49 23.09 5.21
N ILE A 629 -27.79 21.94 5.25
CA ILE A 629 -27.17 21.39 6.45
C ILE A 629 -25.65 21.39 6.24
N ALA A 630 -24.88 21.92 7.20
CA ALA A 630 -23.43 21.89 7.15
C ALA A 630 -22.93 20.44 7.12
N ALA A 631 -22.22 20.08 6.07
CA ALA A 631 -21.81 18.70 5.78
C ALA A 631 -20.30 18.47 5.92
N GLY A 632 -19.48 19.52 5.85
CA GLY A 632 -18.03 19.42 6.02
C GLY A 632 -17.35 20.79 6.01
N VAL A 633 -16.11 20.81 6.48
CA VAL A 633 -15.28 22.03 6.61
C VAL A 633 -14.13 21.95 5.61
N LEU A 634 -13.82 23.08 4.94
CA LEU A 634 -12.71 23.17 3.99
C LEU A 634 -11.34 23.34 4.66
N GLY A 635 -11.35 23.68 5.94
CA GLY A 635 -10.20 24.21 6.64
C GLY A 635 -10.06 25.72 6.52
N GLU A 636 -8.94 26.24 7.00
CA GLU A 636 -8.66 27.66 7.05
C GLU A 636 -8.36 28.22 5.65
N LEU A 637 -9.03 29.32 5.31
CA LEU A 637 -8.79 30.04 4.06
C LEU A 637 -7.65 31.06 4.27
N SER A 638 -6.43 30.56 4.56
CA SER A 638 -5.35 31.44 4.95
C SER A 638 -4.76 32.32 3.81
N ALA A 639 -4.52 33.56 4.17
CA ALA A 639 -3.49 34.56 3.88
C ALA A 639 -2.98 34.83 2.45
N GLN A 640 -3.39 34.18 1.39
CA GLN A 640 -2.93 34.51 0.02
C GLN A 640 -4.07 35.12 -0.80
N GLU A 641 -3.81 36.27 -1.40
CA GLU A 641 -4.72 36.78 -2.46
C GLU A 641 -4.77 35.77 -3.61
N GLY A 642 -5.96 35.49 -4.15
CA GLY A 642 -6.12 34.68 -5.34
C GLY A 642 -6.91 33.39 -5.10
N THR A 643 -6.55 32.35 -5.85
CA THR A 643 -7.27 31.09 -5.86
C THR A 643 -6.71 30.10 -4.82
N VAL A 644 -7.52 29.80 -3.81
CA VAL A 644 -7.25 28.76 -2.80
C VAL A 644 -7.85 27.45 -3.30
N ARG A 645 -7.06 26.38 -3.31
CA ARG A 645 -7.55 25.02 -3.55
C ARG A 645 -7.96 24.41 -2.22
N PHE A 646 -9.03 23.63 -2.25
CA PHE A 646 -9.49 22.91 -1.07
C PHE A 646 -9.83 21.46 -1.38
N THR A 647 -9.72 20.62 -0.39
CA THR A 647 -10.37 19.31 -0.27
C THR A 647 -11.30 19.39 0.95
N ALA A 648 -12.39 18.63 0.94
CA ALA A 648 -13.22 18.45 2.14
C ALA A 648 -13.79 17.05 2.16
N ILE A 649 -13.88 16.48 3.35
CA ILE A 649 -14.56 15.23 3.62
C ILE A 649 -15.96 15.57 4.15
N LEU A 650 -16.99 15.00 3.53
CA LEU A 650 -18.37 15.29 3.86
C LEU A 650 -18.98 14.22 4.77
N ASP A 651 -19.87 14.64 5.65
CA ASP A 651 -20.72 13.74 6.45
C ASP A 651 -21.57 12.87 5.52
N ILE A 652 -21.31 11.60 5.49
CA ILE A 652 -21.98 10.60 4.64
C ILE A 652 -23.49 10.55 4.90
N ALA A 653 -23.95 10.86 6.11
CA ALA A 653 -25.37 10.90 6.44
C ALA A 653 -26.15 11.98 5.67
N ARG A 654 -25.46 12.94 5.07
CA ARG A 654 -26.05 14.02 4.24
C ARG A 654 -26.11 13.65 2.75
N LEU A 655 -25.53 12.54 2.36
CA LEU A 655 -25.39 12.11 0.95
C LEU A 655 -26.29 10.90 0.67
N GLY A 656 -27.57 11.00 1.01
CA GLY A 656 -28.58 9.98 0.71
C GLY A 656 -28.78 9.76 -0.79
N ALA A 657 -29.69 8.83 -1.16
CA ALA A 657 -30.08 8.67 -2.55
C ALA A 657 -30.91 9.84 -3.04
N GLY A 658 -30.67 10.34 -4.24
CA GLY A 658 -31.40 11.45 -4.85
C GLY A 658 -30.54 12.58 -5.36
N ALA A 659 -31.18 13.70 -5.63
CA ALA A 659 -30.53 14.94 -6.01
C ALA A 659 -30.36 15.84 -4.78
N HIS A 660 -29.20 16.47 -4.66
CA HIS A 660 -28.84 17.33 -3.55
C HIS A 660 -28.34 18.69 -4.03
N THR A 661 -28.62 19.72 -3.26
CA THR A 661 -28.08 21.07 -3.45
C THR A 661 -26.80 21.24 -2.64
N VAL A 662 -25.81 21.91 -3.22
CA VAL A 662 -24.53 22.17 -2.53
C VAL A 662 -24.29 23.66 -2.48
N GLU A 663 -23.94 24.17 -1.31
CA GLU A 663 -23.71 25.57 -1.01
C GLU A 663 -22.40 25.75 -0.26
N LEU A 664 -21.74 26.89 -0.43
CA LEU A 664 -20.58 27.30 0.31
C LEU A 664 -20.93 28.44 1.26
N PHE A 665 -20.49 28.32 2.50
CA PHE A 665 -20.56 29.37 3.51
C PHE A 665 -19.15 29.70 3.99
N ILE A 666 -18.97 30.93 4.47
CA ILE A 666 -17.73 31.40 5.11
C ILE A 666 -18.07 31.75 6.55
N ARG A 667 -17.31 31.22 7.50
CA ARG A 667 -17.31 31.65 8.89
C ARG A 667 -16.08 32.50 9.15
N ASP A 668 -16.27 33.74 9.58
CA ASP A 668 -15.18 34.63 9.93
C ASP A 668 -14.61 34.34 11.33
N GLU A 669 -13.53 35.02 11.69
CA GLU A 669 -12.85 34.91 12.99
C GLU A 669 -13.73 35.24 14.19
N ASN A 670 -14.84 35.97 13.97
CA ASN A 670 -15.83 36.35 15.00
C ASN A 670 -16.99 35.35 15.08
N GLY A 671 -16.98 34.28 14.25
CA GLY A 671 -18.04 33.30 14.17
C GLY A 671 -19.24 33.70 13.31
N THR A 672 -19.15 34.80 12.57
CA THR A 672 -20.23 35.26 11.66
C THR A 672 -20.24 34.40 10.42
N VAL A 673 -21.41 33.87 10.06
CA VAL A 673 -21.58 33.05 8.88
C VAL A 673 -22.19 33.86 7.73
N THR A 674 -21.54 33.82 6.57
CA THR A 674 -22.02 34.47 5.33
C THR A 674 -22.11 33.44 4.20
N ARG A 675 -23.11 33.56 3.34
CA ARG A 675 -23.30 32.68 2.18
C ARG A 675 -22.46 33.14 0.99
N VAL A 676 -21.88 32.21 0.26
CA VAL A 676 -21.24 32.48 -1.03
C VAL A 676 -22.27 32.29 -2.16
N GLY A 677 -22.15 33.03 -3.24
CA GLY A 677 -22.96 32.82 -4.44
C GLY A 677 -22.84 31.40 -5.00
N PRO A 678 -23.69 31.02 -5.97
CA PRO A 678 -23.66 29.68 -6.54
C PRO A 678 -22.27 29.40 -7.17
N PRO A 679 -21.85 28.13 -7.23
CA PRO A 679 -20.58 27.75 -7.85
C PRO A 679 -20.59 28.08 -9.34
N ALA A 680 -19.41 28.48 -9.87
CA ALA A 680 -19.21 28.80 -11.28
C ALA A 680 -19.31 27.56 -12.18
#